data_33d90f25d9fa1e9d0dc6efd3dc4004b9
#
_entry.id   33d90f25d9fa1e9d0dc6efd3dc4004b9
#
_cell.length_a   1.000
_cell.length_b   1.000
_cell.length_c   1.000
_cell.angle_alpha   90.00
_cell.angle_beta   90.00
_cell.angle_gamma   90.00
#
_symmetry.space_group_name_H-M   'P 1'
#
loop_
_entity.id
_entity.type
_entity.pdbx_description
1 polymer ?
#
loop_
_entity_poly.entity_id
_entity_poly.type
_entity_poly.pdbx_seq_one_letter_code
_entity_poly.pdbx_strand_id
1 'polypeptide(L)'
;MTPKRRRLEQSVIPKAKVRAIQELSVGFVVDSDVPFTIFEHSFLRSLFNQFDHELMLQIPWSGSSIARELQRLFDTKRDVIKAELRDALTTIHLSFDLWTSPNRFAIMAVFAHFIDRGARQQSRLLALRRQFGTHSGENLAASLVGIAQDWEIGGRVGCVVSDNLAANDHCLQYMYKPLDSSMRPADIKARRMRCYGHILNLVARAFLFGKDAESFELESEINCMRGLAEQDLSHWRAKGPIGKLHNIVKFIRSSPQRSEHFKRIAQEEEYEEYRLCEESTAELEVILNNETRWNSTYMMIERALRKRTDIRAFIFALEGEQDEAKRIPADDILSNEDWRVLGEVNAILKPIYLQTMRTQGWGKADGHGRLWEVLVGMEYLLEHFEDWKAFYGDVTTQTMSLASFVDLEPVDAGFIRTDSPGGRPDRARRLPARFDDDEVYVARQRTQTSRFTESVLPEHSRTEYLTMGKSPASEISQKNTLPADHRGFIRTSINNGWKKLDEYYSKLGESPLFAAAIILHPRFGLGWLEATWVAEEQLAWVRDAKAGIKDYFSRWYSRERERHEETGLDNSARRTMGQEDDQYTQWINSKTKKALEMGGNNSELDRYLRLEPQDTQDPIQWWREHTSSFPSLSSFALDVFAIPAMASDCERQFSLAKLTLTSQRLSMSADTLERVQCLKNWVRHGGVKLGNWPGS
;
A
#
# COMPACT_ATOMS: atom_id res chain seq x y z
N MET A 1 41.68 65.79 -30.40
CA MET A 1 40.45 64.97 -30.49
C MET A 1 40.66 63.67 -29.76
N THR A 2 40.15 63.49 -28.56
CA THR A 2 40.23 62.29 -27.76
C THR A 2 39.21 61.26 -28.29
N PRO A 3 39.58 59.99 -28.55
CA PRO A 3 38.63 58.99 -29.06
C PRO A 3 37.60 58.69 -27.96
N LYS A 4 36.31 58.85 -28.25
CA LYS A 4 35.20 58.39 -27.45
C LYS A 4 35.31 56.86 -27.26
N ARG A 5 35.59 56.42 -26.02
CA ARG A 5 35.45 54.99 -25.64
C ARG A 5 34.03 54.57 -25.98
N ARG A 6 33.85 53.68 -26.90
CA ARG A 6 32.59 52.92 -27.10
C ARG A 6 32.32 52.20 -25.78
N ARG A 7 31.23 52.57 -25.10
CA ARG A 7 30.63 51.69 -24.10
C ARG A 7 30.27 50.43 -24.81
N LEU A 8 30.95 49.34 -24.51
CA LEU A 8 30.46 48.00 -24.79
C LEU A 8 29.10 47.92 -24.14
N GLU A 9 28.04 47.75 -24.95
CA GLU A 9 26.72 47.42 -24.43
C GLU A 9 26.86 46.03 -23.78
N GLN A 10 26.88 46.04 -22.42
CA GLN A 10 26.79 44.83 -21.66
C GLN A 10 25.45 44.18 -22.07
N SER A 11 25.50 42.99 -22.69
CA SER A 11 24.30 42.21 -23.00
C SER A 11 23.61 41.86 -21.69
N VAL A 12 22.53 42.55 -21.37
CA VAL A 12 21.76 42.30 -20.16
C VAL A 12 21.09 40.96 -20.32
N ILE A 13 21.53 39.94 -19.57
CA ILE A 13 20.88 38.63 -19.57
C ILE A 13 19.39 38.79 -19.21
N PRO A 14 18.44 38.28 -20.01
CA PRO A 14 17.02 38.41 -19.71
C PRO A 14 16.69 37.86 -18.32
N LYS A 15 15.92 38.61 -17.51
CA LYS A 15 15.51 38.22 -16.16
C LYS A 15 14.85 36.82 -16.14
N ALA A 16 14.12 36.45 -17.21
CA ALA A 16 13.51 35.13 -17.35
C ALA A 16 14.57 34.00 -17.43
N LYS A 17 15.69 34.25 -18.16
CA LYS A 17 16.82 33.29 -18.24
C LYS A 17 17.51 33.13 -16.89
N VAL A 18 17.77 34.23 -16.19
CA VAL A 18 18.37 34.21 -14.84
C VAL A 18 17.48 33.40 -13.90
N ARG A 19 16.16 33.64 -13.94
CA ARG A 19 15.19 32.92 -13.12
C ARG A 19 15.15 31.42 -13.42
N ALA A 20 15.13 31.03 -14.72
CA ALA A 20 15.17 29.65 -15.12
C ALA A 20 16.43 28.93 -14.62
N ILE A 21 17.60 29.58 -14.66
CA ILE A 21 18.84 29.02 -14.15
C ILE A 21 18.79 28.87 -12.62
N GLN A 22 18.23 29.84 -11.89
CA GLN A 22 18.04 29.73 -10.44
C GLN A 22 17.12 28.54 -10.08
N GLU A 23 16.01 28.38 -10.79
CA GLU A 23 15.10 27.23 -10.62
C GLU A 23 15.80 25.89 -10.91
N LEU A 24 16.56 25.79 -11.99
CA LEU A 24 17.34 24.61 -12.34
C LEU A 24 18.45 24.32 -11.32
N SER A 25 19.10 25.37 -10.77
CA SER A 25 20.11 25.22 -9.71
C SER A 25 19.50 24.63 -8.43
N VAL A 26 18.34 25.12 -8.02
CA VAL A 26 17.58 24.54 -6.89
C VAL A 26 17.16 23.11 -7.23
N GLY A 27 16.63 22.87 -8.43
CA GLY A 27 16.24 21.55 -8.89
C GLY A 27 17.40 20.54 -8.81
N PHE A 28 18.59 20.94 -9.25
CA PHE A 28 19.79 20.11 -9.13
C PHE A 28 20.15 19.78 -7.68
N VAL A 29 20.13 20.79 -6.77
CA VAL A 29 20.44 20.58 -5.35
C VAL A 29 19.42 19.67 -4.69
N VAL A 30 18.13 19.81 -5.04
CA VAL A 30 17.01 19.05 -4.49
C VAL A 30 17.05 17.61 -4.99
N ASP A 31 17.26 17.39 -6.29
CA ASP A 31 17.20 16.04 -6.87
C ASP A 31 18.44 15.21 -6.57
N SER A 32 19.64 15.82 -6.64
CA SER A 32 20.92 15.14 -6.44
C SER A 32 21.35 15.04 -4.97
N ASP A 33 20.59 15.58 -4.03
CA ASP A 33 20.91 15.60 -2.61
C ASP A 33 22.32 16.17 -2.30
N VAL A 34 22.78 17.18 -3.05
CA VAL A 34 24.07 17.87 -2.82
C VAL A 34 23.92 19.07 -1.86
N PRO A 35 24.99 19.48 -1.15
CA PRO A 35 24.93 20.63 -0.24
C PRO A 35 24.48 21.93 -0.93
N PHE A 36 23.79 22.82 -0.24
CA PHE A 36 23.38 24.11 -0.77
C PHE A 36 24.56 24.98 -1.19
N THR A 37 25.74 24.74 -0.59
CA THR A 37 27.00 25.42 -0.90
C THR A 37 27.72 24.84 -2.13
N ILE A 38 27.13 23.86 -2.82
CA ILE A 38 27.80 23.19 -3.97
C ILE A 38 28.29 24.19 -5.03
N PHE A 39 27.52 25.25 -5.27
CA PHE A 39 27.89 26.27 -6.24
C PHE A 39 28.98 27.24 -5.75
N GLU A 40 29.35 27.21 -4.47
CA GLU A 40 30.52 27.91 -3.92
C GLU A 40 31.83 27.17 -4.19
N HIS A 41 31.77 25.93 -4.64
CA HIS A 41 32.93 25.10 -4.89
C HIS A 41 33.79 25.64 -6.02
N SER A 42 35.07 25.86 -5.74
CA SER A 42 36.00 26.57 -6.64
C SER A 42 36.09 25.96 -8.05
N PHE A 43 36.18 24.62 -8.15
CA PHE A 43 36.22 23.94 -9.44
C PHE A 43 34.90 24.07 -10.22
N LEU A 44 33.76 24.01 -9.55
CA LEU A 44 32.46 24.18 -10.20
C LEU A 44 32.30 25.61 -10.72
N ARG A 45 32.69 26.61 -9.93
CA ARG A 45 32.73 28.01 -10.37
C ARG A 45 33.67 28.22 -11.56
N SER A 46 34.87 27.63 -11.53
CA SER A 46 35.83 27.72 -12.62
C SER A 46 35.30 27.06 -13.90
N LEU A 47 34.61 25.93 -13.76
CA LEU A 47 33.96 25.25 -14.88
C LEU A 47 32.89 26.13 -15.54
N PHE A 48 31.97 26.69 -14.75
CA PHE A 48 30.91 27.56 -15.28
C PHE A 48 31.48 28.85 -15.92
N ASN A 49 32.55 29.41 -15.39
CA ASN A 49 33.23 30.57 -15.97
C ASN A 49 33.77 30.33 -17.37
N GLN A 50 34.05 29.05 -17.76
CA GLN A 50 34.48 28.72 -19.12
C GLN A 50 33.33 28.85 -20.13
N PHE A 51 32.09 28.75 -19.69
CA PHE A 51 30.91 28.79 -20.56
C PHE A 51 30.26 30.18 -20.62
N ASP A 52 30.04 30.85 -19.49
CA ASP A 52 29.40 32.18 -19.44
C ASP A 52 29.84 32.97 -18.21
N HIS A 53 30.90 33.77 -18.38
CA HIS A 53 31.45 34.61 -17.31
C HIS A 53 30.48 35.71 -16.88
N GLU A 54 29.75 36.33 -17.80
CA GLU A 54 28.80 37.41 -17.50
C GLU A 54 27.62 36.90 -16.67
N LEU A 55 27.13 35.69 -16.99
CA LEU A 55 26.09 35.03 -16.20
C LEU A 55 26.55 34.76 -14.77
N MET A 56 27.78 34.30 -14.57
CA MET A 56 28.34 34.03 -13.25
C MET A 56 28.46 35.26 -12.38
N LEU A 57 28.68 36.44 -12.97
CA LEU A 57 28.74 37.71 -12.24
C LEU A 57 27.35 38.20 -11.79
N GLN A 58 26.28 37.80 -12.46
CA GLN A 58 24.93 38.30 -12.18
C GLN A 58 24.12 37.38 -11.26
N ILE A 59 24.49 36.12 -11.10
CA ILE A 59 23.77 35.17 -10.27
C ILE A 59 24.45 34.98 -8.92
N PRO A 60 23.73 35.20 -7.79
CA PRO A 60 24.29 34.93 -6.47
C PRO A 60 24.27 33.42 -6.16
N TRP A 61 25.45 32.82 -6.16
CA TRP A 61 25.63 31.37 -5.98
C TRP A 61 25.91 30.92 -4.54
N SER A 62 25.60 31.70 -3.54
CA SER A 62 25.84 31.32 -2.15
C SER A 62 24.79 30.34 -1.64
N GLY A 63 25.16 29.45 -0.72
CA GLY A 63 24.23 28.51 -0.09
C GLY A 63 23.02 29.18 0.53
N SER A 64 23.17 30.37 1.11
CA SER A 64 22.06 31.17 1.63
C SER A 64 21.13 31.70 0.53
N SER A 65 21.68 32.00 -0.66
CA SER A 65 20.87 32.39 -1.82
C SER A 65 20.07 31.22 -2.40
N ILE A 66 20.69 30.06 -2.48
CA ILE A 66 19.99 28.82 -2.88
C ILE A 66 18.88 28.48 -1.89
N ALA A 67 19.11 28.62 -0.59
CA ALA A 67 18.08 28.37 0.43
C ALA A 67 16.88 29.34 0.31
N ARG A 68 17.14 30.63 0.03
CA ARG A 68 16.06 31.62 -0.21
C ARG A 68 15.29 31.32 -1.50
N GLU A 69 16.00 30.91 -2.53
CA GLU A 69 15.36 30.55 -3.81
C GLU A 69 14.55 29.26 -3.68
N LEU A 70 15.02 28.27 -2.89
CA LEU A 70 14.25 27.09 -2.52
C LEU A 70 12.90 27.47 -1.84
N GLN A 71 12.95 28.39 -0.87
CA GLN A 71 11.73 28.86 -0.19
C GLN A 71 10.77 29.50 -1.20
N ARG A 72 11.27 30.45 -2.00
CA ARG A 72 10.46 31.15 -3.02
C ARG A 72 9.84 30.15 -4.03
N LEU A 73 10.63 29.21 -4.47
CA LEU A 73 10.21 28.20 -5.43
C LEU A 73 9.15 27.26 -4.82
N PHE A 74 9.37 26.84 -3.58
CA PHE A 74 8.39 26.03 -2.84
C PHE A 74 7.04 26.75 -2.76
N ASP A 75 7.02 28.02 -2.32
CA ASP A 75 5.78 28.78 -2.18
C ASP A 75 5.06 28.93 -3.54
N THR A 76 5.80 29.29 -4.60
CA THR A 76 5.25 29.45 -5.94
C THR A 76 4.71 28.14 -6.51
N LYS A 77 5.42 27.01 -6.29
CA LYS A 77 4.98 25.71 -6.81
C LYS A 77 3.89 25.08 -5.96
N ARG A 78 3.84 25.41 -4.66
CA ARG A 78 2.71 25.05 -3.79
C ARG A 78 1.39 25.60 -4.30
N ASP A 79 1.37 26.83 -4.80
CA ASP A 79 0.17 27.42 -5.38
C ASP A 79 -0.32 26.67 -6.65
N VAL A 80 0.64 26.12 -7.44
CA VAL A 80 0.30 25.27 -8.59
C VAL A 80 -0.37 23.96 -8.12
N ILE A 81 0.18 23.31 -7.08
CA ILE A 81 -0.43 22.10 -6.53
C ILE A 81 -1.79 22.40 -5.88
N LYS A 82 -1.94 23.55 -5.17
CA LYS A 82 -3.24 23.98 -4.64
C LYS A 82 -4.29 24.11 -5.76
N ALA A 83 -3.91 24.67 -6.92
CA ALA A 83 -4.80 24.77 -8.07
C ALA A 83 -5.16 23.37 -8.61
N GLU A 84 -4.19 22.45 -8.70
CA GLU A 84 -4.43 21.06 -9.10
C GLU A 84 -5.43 20.36 -8.17
N LEU A 85 -5.26 20.50 -6.83
CA LEU A 85 -6.18 19.95 -5.83
C LEU A 85 -7.59 20.55 -5.94
N ARG A 86 -7.68 21.86 -6.19
CA ARG A 86 -8.96 22.56 -6.37
C ARG A 86 -9.71 22.07 -7.61
N ASP A 87 -8.96 21.75 -8.65
CA ASP A 87 -9.46 21.28 -9.94
C ASP A 87 -9.72 19.77 -10.01
N ALA A 88 -9.42 19.02 -8.95
CA ALA A 88 -9.65 17.58 -8.88
C ALA A 88 -11.12 17.21 -9.06
N LEU A 89 -11.38 16.11 -9.79
CA LEU A 89 -12.72 15.57 -10.00
C LEU A 89 -13.34 14.97 -8.73
N THR A 90 -12.49 14.61 -7.77
CA THR A 90 -12.89 13.89 -6.55
C THR A 90 -12.69 14.75 -5.31
N THR A 91 -13.17 14.27 -4.17
CA THR A 91 -12.68 14.69 -2.86
C THR A 91 -11.19 14.37 -2.74
N ILE A 92 -10.53 14.96 -1.75
CA ILE A 92 -9.10 14.74 -1.51
C ILE A 92 -8.96 13.73 -0.37
N HIS A 93 -8.54 12.51 -0.72
CA HIS A 93 -8.24 11.50 0.29
C HIS A 93 -6.84 11.71 0.83
N LEU A 94 -6.65 11.46 2.11
CA LEU A 94 -5.36 11.64 2.75
C LEU A 94 -4.77 10.27 3.14
N SER A 95 -3.47 10.12 3.01
CA SER A 95 -2.73 9.11 3.75
C SER A 95 -1.67 9.77 4.61
N PHE A 96 -1.49 9.28 5.83
CA PHE A 96 -0.43 9.77 6.71
C PHE A 96 0.23 8.62 7.47
N ASP A 97 1.48 8.87 7.85
CA ASP A 97 2.28 7.97 8.65
C ASP A 97 3.33 8.76 9.44
N LEU A 98 3.89 8.16 10.48
CA LEU A 98 4.89 8.76 11.37
C LEU A 98 6.23 8.04 11.28
N TRP A 99 7.29 8.79 11.29
CA TRP A 99 8.65 8.29 11.22
C TRP A 99 9.57 9.01 12.19
N THR A 100 10.44 8.26 12.87
CA THR A 100 11.54 8.83 13.64
C THR A 100 12.76 8.96 12.72
N SER A 101 13.13 10.20 12.43
CA SER A 101 14.25 10.53 11.55
C SER A 101 15.61 10.26 12.19
N PRO A 102 16.71 10.13 11.40
CA PRO A 102 18.06 9.93 11.93
C PRO A 102 18.52 11.01 12.93
N ASN A 103 18.02 12.23 12.79
CA ASN A 103 18.24 13.32 13.75
C ASN A 103 17.22 13.36 14.90
N ARG A 104 16.52 12.24 15.14
CA ARG A 104 15.58 12.01 16.26
C ARG A 104 14.38 12.94 16.30
N PHE A 105 13.92 13.41 15.15
CA PHE A 105 12.65 14.11 15.05
C PHE A 105 11.54 13.13 14.70
N ALA A 106 10.40 13.24 15.38
CA ALA A 106 9.17 12.62 14.93
C ALA A 106 8.63 13.46 13.76
N ILE A 107 8.48 12.86 12.59
CA ILE A 107 8.05 13.51 11.36
C ILE A 107 6.80 12.80 10.84
N MET A 108 5.74 13.58 10.56
CA MET A 108 4.53 13.13 9.90
C MET A 108 4.64 13.43 8.41
N ALA A 109 4.48 12.41 7.57
CA ALA A 109 4.24 12.58 6.14
C ALA A 109 2.73 12.58 5.86
N VAL A 110 2.26 13.48 5.00
CA VAL A 110 0.86 13.53 4.57
C VAL A 110 0.82 13.64 3.06
N PHE A 111 0.11 12.69 2.43
CA PHE A 111 -0.15 12.68 1.00
C PHE A 111 -1.62 12.94 0.71
N ALA A 112 -1.87 13.67 -0.37
CA ALA A 112 -3.18 13.80 -1.00
C ALA A 112 -3.31 12.79 -2.15
N HIS A 113 -4.46 12.12 -2.25
CA HIS A 113 -4.82 11.20 -3.32
C HIS A 113 -6.12 11.65 -3.94
N PHE A 114 -6.15 11.76 -5.27
CA PHE A 114 -7.30 12.27 -6.00
C PHE A 114 -7.26 11.84 -7.48
N ILE A 115 -8.34 12.06 -8.20
CA ILE A 115 -8.39 11.90 -9.64
C ILE A 115 -8.42 13.30 -10.27
N ASP A 116 -7.47 13.55 -11.18
CA ASP A 116 -7.33 14.81 -11.90
C ASP A 116 -8.41 14.96 -13.01
N ARG A 117 -8.49 16.16 -13.62
CA ARG A 117 -9.39 16.41 -14.76
C ARG A 117 -9.16 15.49 -15.96
N GLY A 118 -7.96 14.90 -16.07
CA GLY A 118 -7.62 13.92 -17.10
C GLY A 118 -8.06 12.49 -16.76
N ALA A 119 -8.80 12.27 -15.67
CA ALA A 119 -9.20 10.96 -15.14
C ALA A 119 -8.01 10.07 -14.74
N ARG A 120 -6.91 10.67 -14.31
CA ARG A 120 -5.74 9.93 -13.82
C ARG A 120 -5.64 10.03 -12.31
N GLN A 121 -5.33 8.93 -11.66
CA GLN A 121 -5.00 8.93 -10.23
C GLN A 121 -3.72 9.74 -10.00
N GLN A 122 -3.77 10.63 -9.03
CA GLN A 122 -2.66 11.48 -8.63
C GLN A 122 -2.37 11.31 -7.15
N SER A 123 -1.08 11.41 -6.81
CA SER A 123 -0.60 11.42 -5.43
C SER A 123 0.37 12.58 -5.26
N ARG A 124 0.19 13.42 -4.23
CA ARG A 124 1.03 14.59 -3.96
C ARG A 124 1.40 14.66 -2.49
N LEU A 125 2.69 14.82 -2.20
CA LEU A 125 3.15 15.09 -0.84
C LEU A 125 2.70 16.50 -0.44
N LEU A 126 1.87 16.59 0.60
CA LEU A 126 1.40 17.86 1.15
C LEU A 126 2.33 18.37 2.25
N ALA A 127 2.81 17.47 3.09
CA ALA A 127 3.64 17.85 4.23
C ALA A 127 4.61 16.73 4.65
N LEU A 128 5.77 17.15 5.13
CA LEU A 128 6.71 16.31 5.88
C LEU A 128 7.05 17.05 7.18
N ARG A 129 6.08 17.10 8.09
CA ARG A 129 6.06 18.05 9.21
C ARG A 129 6.51 17.40 10.51
N ARG A 130 7.35 18.14 11.25
CA ARG A 130 7.76 17.69 12.59
C ARG A 130 6.57 17.69 13.54
N GLN A 131 6.39 16.56 14.23
CA GLN A 131 5.43 16.40 15.32
C GLN A 131 6.06 16.80 16.64
N PHE A 132 5.32 17.56 17.44
CA PHE A 132 5.72 18.00 18.78
C PHE A 132 4.82 17.36 19.82
N GLY A 133 5.37 17.07 21.00
CA GLY A 133 4.64 16.50 22.12
C GLY A 133 4.37 15.01 21.99
N THR A 134 3.35 14.53 22.68
CA THR A 134 2.95 13.10 22.66
C THR A 134 2.27 12.74 21.35
N HIS A 135 2.43 11.51 20.90
CA HIS A 135 1.72 10.99 19.72
C HIS A 135 0.26 10.63 20.05
N SER A 136 -0.44 11.53 20.73
CA SER A 136 -1.88 11.37 21.02
C SER A 136 -2.70 11.65 19.76
N GLY A 137 -3.89 11.03 19.67
CA GLY A 137 -4.81 11.26 18.56
C GLY A 137 -5.17 12.75 18.38
N GLU A 138 -5.27 13.50 19.46
CA GLU A 138 -5.56 14.94 19.42
C GLU A 138 -4.43 15.77 18.80
N ASN A 139 -3.16 15.50 19.18
CA ASN A 139 -2.01 16.19 18.61
C ASN A 139 -1.82 15.87 17.12
N LEU A 140 -2.06 14.62 16.72
CA LEU A 140 -2.03 14.20 15.32
C LEU A 140 -3.11 14.92 14.51
N ALA A 141 -4.33 14.98 15.06
CA ALA A 141 -5.46 15.68 14.46
C ALA A 141 -5.19 17.17 14.26
N ALA A 142 -4.62 17.86 15.27
CA ALA A 142 -4.29 19.27 15.15
C ALA A 142 -3.34 19.55 13.98
N SER A 143 -2.34 18.66 13.78
CA SER A 143 -1.41 18.76 12.65
C SER A 143 -2.12 18.53 11.32
N LEU A 144 -2.98 17.52 11.20
CA LEU A 144 -3.73 17.22 9.99
C LEU A 144 -4.72 18.34 9.63
N VAL A 145 -5.42 18.90 10.62
CA VAL A 145 -6.33 20.06 10.43
C VAL A 145 -5.55 21.27 9.93
N GLY A 146 -4.39 21.58 10.56
CA GLY A 146 -3.52 22.67 10.11
C GLY A 146 -3.05 22.48 8.67
N ILE A 147 -2.65 21.25 8.30
CA ILE A 147 -2.25 20.92 6.93
C ILE A 147 -3.44 21.10 5.97
N ALA A 148 -4.63 20.60 6.30
CA ALA A 148 -5.82 20.75 5.48
C ALA A 148 -6.21 22.21 5.25
N GLN A 149 -6.02 23.07 6.26
CA GLN A 149 -6.22 24.52 6.17
C GLN A 149 -5.14 25.20 5.31
N ASP A 150 -3.86 24.90 5.54
CA ASP A 150 -2.73 25.43 4.76
C ASP A 150 -2.87 25.15 3.26
N TRP A 151 -3.46 23.99 2.93
CA TRP A 151 -3.71 23.52 1.56
C TRP A 151 -5.10 23.90 1.02
N GLU A 152 -5.94 24.57 1.81
CA GLU A 152 -7.29 25.01 1.43
C GLU A 152 -8.23 23.87 1.00
N ILE A 153 -8.03 22.67 1.58
CA ILE A 153 -8.80 21.47 1.26
C ILE A 153 -9.78 21.05 2.36
N GLY A 154 -9.92 21.82 3.45
CA GLY A 154 -10.70 21.42 4.62
C GLY A 154 -12.11 20.95 4.33
N GLY A 155 -12.84 21.63 3.43
CA GLY A 155 -14.19 21.24 3.02
C GLY A 155 -14.26 20.09 1.99
N ARG A 156 -13.14 19.57 1.53
CA ARG A 156 -13.03 18.52 0.50
C ARG A 156 -12.26 17.28 0.97
N VAL A 157 -11.94 17.18 2.25
CA VAL A 157 -11.25 15.99 2.79
C VAL A 157 -12.20 14.79 2.74
N GLY A 158 -11.80 13.78 1.98
CA GLY A 158 -12.50 12.49 1.83
C GLY A 158 -12.09 11.48 2.90
N CYS A 159 -11.65 10.30 2.51
CA CYS A 159 -11.18 9.25 3.43
C CYS A 159 -9.74 9.50 3.89
N VAL A 160 -9.37 8.88 5.01
CA VAL A 160 -8.01 8.91 5.54
C VAL A 160 -7.49 7.50 5.74
N VAL A 161 -6.34 7.22 5.11
CA VAL A 161 -5.62 5.95 5.20
C VAL A 161 -4.44 6.10 6.14
N SER A 162 -4.35 5.27 7.17
CA SER A 162 -3.18 5.20 8.06
C SER A 162 -3.02 3.81 8.65
N ASP A 163 -1.94 3.59 9.40
CA ASP A 163 -1.72 2.34 10.11
C ASP A 163 -2.86 2.02 11.12
N ASN A 164 -2.80 0.82 11.73
CA ASN A 164 -3.90 0.30 12.54
C ASN A 164 -3.80 0.65 14.03
N LEU A 165 -3.01 1.67 14.39
CA LEU A 165 -2.91 2.14 15.78
C LEU A 165 -4.24 2.74 16.26
N ALA A 166 -4.64 2.43 17.50
CA ALA A 166 -5.86 2.97 18.11
C ALA A 166 -5.84 4.51 18.23
N ALA A 167 -4.65 5.12 18.38
CA ALA A 167 -4.48 6.56 18.38
C ALA A 167 -5.00 7.22 17.10
N ASN A 168 -4.91 6.53 15.95
CA ASN A 168 -5.39 7.03 14.67
C ASN A 168 -6.93 7.02 14.58
N ASP A 169 -7.60 6.09 15.22
CA ASP A 169 -9.06 6.07 15.28
C ASP A 169 -9.57 7.29 16.07
N HIS A 170 -8.91 7.64 17.18
CA HIS A 170 -9.18 8.87 17.93
C HIS A 170 -8.79 10.13 17.15
N CYS A 171 -7.66 10.09 16.46
CA CYS A 171 -7.20 11.21 15.62
C CYS A 171 -8.28 11.66 14.63
N LEU A 172 -8.94 10.74 13.95
CA LEU A 172 -9.96 11.10 12.96
C LEU A 172 -11.20 11.75 13.58
N GLN A 173 -11.59 11.38 14.80
CA GLN A 173 -12.68 12.05 15.51
C GLN A 173 -12.35 13.53 15.76
N TYR A 174 -11.13 13.82 16.22
CA TYR A 174 -10.68 15.19 16.45
C TYR A 174 -10.44 15.96 15.14
N MET A 175 -10.05 15.30 14.07
CA MET A 175 -9.77 15.92 12.77
C MET A 175 -11.06 16.31 12.04
N TYR A 176 -12.02 15.41 11.90
CA TYR A 176 -13.23 15.69 11.12
C TYR A 176 -14.18 16.67 11.82
N LYS A 177 -14.27 16.66 13.15
CA LYS A 177 -15.16 17.54 13.89
C LYS A 177 -15.01 19.04 13.57
N PRO A 178 -13.80 19.63 13.52
CA PRO A 178 -13.60 21.01 13.10
C PRO A 178 -13.70 21.22 11.58
N LEU A 179 -13.49 20.20 10.75
CA LEU A 179 -13.58 20.31 9.29
C LEU A 179 -15.02 20.22 8.79
N ASP A 180 -15.85 19.38 9.42
CA ASP A 180 -17.27 19.23 9.10
C ASP A 180 -18.05 18.83 10.37
N SER A 181 -18.70 19.81 10.99
CA SER A 181 -19.48 19.62 12.22
C SER A 181 -20.74 18.75 12.02
N SER A 182 -21.17 18.48 10.79
CA SER A 182 -22.32 17.64 10.48
C SER A 182 -22.02 16.15 10.50
N MET A 183 -20.75 15.76 10.56
CA MET A 183 -20.32 14.36 10.57
C MET A 183 -20.68 13.64 11.87
N ARG A 184 -21.37 12.54 11.73
CA ARG A 184 -21.67 11.61 12.83
C ARG A 184 -20.47 10.67 13.08
N PRO A 185 -20.35 10.07 14.27
CA PRO A 185 -19.30 9.07 14.52
C PRO A 185 -19.29 7.93 13.50
N ALA A 186 -20.45 7.49 13.01
CA ALA A 186 -20.56 6.47 11.96
C ALA A 186 -19.97 6.93 10.63
N ASP A 187 -20.14 8.21 10.26
CA ASP A 187 -19.57 8.78 9.04
C ASP A 187 -18.05 8.85 9.12
N ILE A 188 -17.50 9.22 10.27
CA ILE A 188 -16.06 9.25 10.54
C ILE A 188 -15.49 7.82 10.43
N LYS A 189 -16.18 6.85 11.05
CA LYS A 189 -15.78 5.44 10.98
C LYS A 189 -15.80 4.91 9.54
N ALA A 190 -16.81 5.30 8.74
CA ALA A 190 -16.90 4.94 7.33
C ALA A 190 -15.75 5.50 6.50
N ARG A 191 -15.21 6.67 6.84
CA ARG A 191 -14.07 7.31 6.14
C ARG A 191 -12.70 6.89 6.68
N ARG A 192 -12.64 6.05 7.71
CA ARG A 192 -11.41 5.46 8.25
C ARG A 192 -10.98 4.28 7.40
N MET A 193 -9.92 4.44 6.63
CA MET A 193 -9.32 3.37 5.85
C MET A 193 -8.09 2.81 6.57
N ARG A 194 -8.06 1.49 6.74
CA ARG A 194 -6.94 0.78 7.36
C ARG A 194 -5.90 0.46 6.30
N CYS A 195 -4.63 0.81 6.56
CA CYS A 195 -3.53 0.53 5.65
C CYS A 195 -3.38 -0.98 5.42
N TYR A 196 -3.64 -1.45 4.21
CA TYR A 196 -3.57 -2.87 3.87
C TYR A 196 -2.14 -3.42 4.00
N GLY A 197 -1.12 -2.63 3.64
CA GLY A 197 0.28 -3.03 3.83
C GLY A 197 0.64 -3.30 5.28
N HIS A 198 0.10 -2.50 6.21
CA HIS A 198 0.27 -2.74 7.64
C HIS A 198 -0.44 -4.04 8.08
N ILE A 199 -1.64 -4.33 7.54
CA ILE A 199 -2.34 -5.61 7.80
C ILE A 199 -1.49 -6.79 7.33
N LEU A 200 -0.98 -6.76 6.09
CA LEU A 200 -0.13 -7.80 5.54
C LEU A 200 1.15 -8.00 6.36
N ASN A 201 1.77 -6.91 6.81
CA ASN A 201 2.94 -6.96 7.70
C ASN A 201 2.61 -7.67 9.02
N LEU A 202 1.49 -7.34 9.66
CA LEU A 202 1.07 -7.96 10.92
C LEU A 202 0.74 -9.45 10.75
N VAL A 203 0.11 -9.84 9.65
CA VAL A 203 -0.19 -11.24 9.31
C VAL A 203 1.09 -12.05 9.13
N ALA A 204 2.02 -11.54 8.32
CA ALA A 204 3.30 -12.22 8.08
C ALA A 204 4.16 -12.30 9.35
N ARG A 205 4.20 -11.23 10.17
CA ARG A 205 4.90 -11.24 11.45
C ARG A 205 4.29 -12.24 12.44
N ALA A 206 2.95 -12.31 12.52
CA ALA A 206 2.27 -13.30 13.35
C ALA A 206 2.57 -14.74 12.90
N PHE A 207 2.68 -14.98 11.61
CA PHE A 207 3.09 -16.25 11.04
C PHE A 207 4.56 -16.59 11.40
N LEU A 208 5.49 -15.65 11.19
CA LEU A 208 6.94 -15.87 11.36
C LEU A 208 7.35 -15.94 12.83
N PHE A 209 6.82 -15.06 13.68
CA PHE A 209 7.31 -14.83 15.04
C PHE A 209 6.29 -15.17 16.13
N GLY A 210 5.05 -15.45 15.75
CA GLY A 210 3.97 -15.79 16.67
C GLY A 210 3.26 -14.56 17.26
N LYS A 211 2.60 -14.77 18.42
CA LYS A 211 1.80 -13.71 19.06
C LYS A 211 2.65 -12.58 19.63
N ASP A 212 3.87 -12.90 20.05
CA ASP A 212 4.80 -11.98 20.73
C ASP A 212 5.85 -11.41 19.76
N ALA A 213 5.48 -11.22 18.49
CA ALA A 213 6.38 -10.74 17.45
C ALA A 213 7.07 -9.40 17.80
N GLU A 214 6.36 -8.47 18.45
CA GLU A 214 6.91 -7.17 18.86
C GLU A 214 7.94 -7.33 20.00
N SER A 215 7.64 -8.17 21.01
CA SER A 215 8.57 -8.46 22.10
C SER A 215 9.83 -9.17 21.60
N PHE A 216 9.67 -10.09 20.64
CA PHE A 216 10.77 -10.79 20.02
C PHE A 216 11.76 -9.85 19.31
N GLU A 217 11.23 -8.95 18.50
CA GLU A 217 12.03 -7.97 17.76
C GLU A 217 12.73 -6.98 18.71
N LEU A 218 12.00 -6.48 19.72
CA LEU A 218 12.57 -5.59 20.72
C LEU A 218 13.71 -6.24 21.50
N GLU A 219 13.58 -7.52 21.86
CA GLU A 219 14.62 -8.26 22.58
C GLU A 219 15.86 -8.46 21.70
N SER A 220 15.70 -8.79 20.42
CA SER A 220 16.80 -8.89 19.46
C SER A 220 17.51 -7.53 19.29
N GLU A 221 16.76 -6.43 19.18
CA GLU A 221 17.32 -5.08 19.10
C GLU A 221 18.12 -4.72 20.36
N ILE A 222 17.60 -5.02 21.55
CA ILE A 222 18.29 -4.80 22.82
C ILE A 222 19.58 -5.62 22.89
N ASN A 223 19.54 -6.89 22.49
CA ASN A 223 20.73 -7.77 22.47
C ASN A 223 21.79 -7.23 21.52
N CYS A 224 21.38 -6.77 20.33
CA CYS A 224 22.27 -6.15 19.35
C CYS A 224 22.91 -4.85 19.90
N MET A 225 22.11 -3.96 20.48
CA MET A 225 22.61 -2.70 21.06
C MET A 225 23.56 -2.91 22.23
N ARG A 226 23.37 -3.97 23.02
CA ARG A 226 24.22 -4.33 24.17
C ARG A 226 25.43 -5.15 23.77
N GLY A 227 25.58 -5.55 22.52
CA GLY A 227 26.67 -6.41 22.05
C GLY A 227 26.60 -7.84 22.55
N LEU A 228 25.42 -8.33 22.95
CA LEU A 228 25.18 -9.66 23.48
C LEU A 228 25.02 -10.69 22.35
N ALA A 229 26.07 -10.91 21.56
CA ALA A 229 26.03 -11.72 20.34
C ALA A 229 25.52 -13.16 20.56
N GLU A 230 25.98 -13.83 21.59
CA GLU A 230 25.55 -15.21 21.88
C GLU A 230 24.09 -15.32 22.31
N GLN A 231 23.61 -14.34 23.09
CA GLN A 231 22.21 -14.28 23.52
C GLN A 231 21.30 -14.00 22.31
N ASP A 232 21.73 -13.14 21.41
CA ASP A 232 20.99 -12.86 20.17
C ASP A 232 20.93 -14.10 19.27
N LEU A 233 22.04 -14.84 19.09
CA LEU A 233 22.03 -16.09 18.34
C LEU A 233 21.07 -17.11 18.95
N SER A 234 21.09 -17.28 20.26
CA SER A 234 20.20 -18.21 20.99
C SER A 234 18.74 -17.78 20.87
N HIS A 235 18.47 -16.46 20.94
CA HIS A 235 17.14 -15.88 20.76
C HIS A 235 16.56 -16.19 19.37
N TRP A 236 17.37 -16.04 18.31
CA TRP A 236 16.97 -16.39 16.95
C TRP A 236 16.78 -17.91 16.79
N ARG A 237 17.64 -18.76 17.35
CA ARG A 237 17.48 -20.23 17.28
C ARG A 237 16.12 -20.70 17.80
N ALA A 238 15.53 -20.01 18.77
CA ALA A 238 14.20 -20.32 19.27
C ALA A 238 13.10 -20.22 18.19
N LYS A 239 13.38 -19.56 17.04
CA LYS A 239 12.49 -19.51 15.87
C LYS A 239 12.75 -20.65 14.86
N GLY A 240 13.48 -21.69 15.28
CA GLY A 240 13.71 -22.89 14.48
C GLY A 240 14.48 -22.61 13.17
N PRO A 241 14.09 -23.24 12.03
CA PRO A 241 14.84 -23.12 10.78
C PRO A 241 15.05 -21.69 10.28
N ILE A 242 14.08 -20.79 10.54
CA ILE A 242 14.18 -19.38 10.16
C ILE A 242 15.28 -18.68 10.94
N GLY A 243 15.35 -18.94 12.24
CA GLY A 243 16.37 -18.36 13.11
C GLY A 243 17.76 -18.91 12.84
N LYS A 244 17.91 -20.21 12.59
CA LYS A 244 19.17 -20.81 12.15
C LYS A 244 19.66 -20.16 10.84
N LEU A 245 18.77 -19.99 9.87
CA LEU A 245 19.11 -19.32 8.61
C LEU A 245 19.56 -17.87 8.84
N HIS A 246 18.86 -17.12 9.72
CA HIS A 246 19.28 -15.77 10.10
C HIS A 246 20.71 -15.75 10.62
N ASN A 247 21.05 -16.67 11.54
CA ASN A 247 22.38 -16.75 12.12
C ASN A 247 23.46 -17.07 11.06
N ILE A 248 23.19 -18.01 10.14
CA ILE A 248 24.10 -18.34 9.03
C ILE A 248 24.32 -17.09 8.14
N VAL A 249 23.26 -16.41 7.73
CA VAL A 249 23.36 -15.22 6.87
C VAL A 249 24.10 -14.08 7.58
N LYS A 250 23.82 -13.89 8.88
CA LYS A 250 24.53 -12.91 9.72
C LYS A 250 26.02 -13.24 9.81
N PHE A 251 26.37 -14.52 9.97
CA PHE A 251 27.76 -14.97 9.97
C PHE A 251 28.48 -14.68 8.65
N ILE A 252 27.86 -15.03 7.50
CA ILE A 252 28.44 -14.76 6.17
C ILE A 252 28.68 -13.26 5.98
N ARG A 253 27.75 -12.42 6.41
CA ARG A 253 27.81 -10.96 6.22
C ARG A 253 28.57 -10.20 7.30
N SER A 254 29.07 -10.88 8.33
CA SER A 254 29.75 -10.24 9.47
C SER A 254 31.09 -9.60 9.13
N SER A 255 31.73 -10.00 8.02
CA SER A 255 32.94 -9.36 7.50
C SER A 255 33.05 -9.44 5.98
N PRO A 256 33.75 -8.47 5.33
CA PRO A 256 34.02 -8.53 3.89
C PRO A 256 34.72 -9.84 3.47
N GLN A 257 35.66 -10.30 4.27
CA GLN A 257 36.44 -11.52 3.96
C GLN A 257 35.55 -12.77 3.91
N ARG A 258 34.56 -12.88 4.82
CA ARG A 258 33.60 -13.98 4.81
C ARG A 258 32.65 -13.90 3.61
N SER A 259 32.19 -12.70 3.27
CA SER A 259 31.37 -12.48 2.08
C SER A 259 32.11 -12.81 0.79
N GLU A 260 33.37 -12.41 0.66
CA GLU A 260 34.24 -12.77 -0.48
C GLU A 260 34.51 -14.27 -0.56
N HIS A 261 34.78 -14.92 0.59
CA HIS A 261 34.97 -16.36 0.66
C HIS A 261 33.71 -17.10 0.21
N PHE A 262 32.55 -16.67 0.66
CA PHE A 262 31.26 -17.22 0.22
C PHE A 262 31.05 -17.07 -1.29
N LYS A 263 31.32 -15.89 -1.86
CA LYS A 263 31.23 -15.65 -3.31
C LYS A 263 32.17 -16.52 -4.11
N ARG A 264 33.41 -16.68 -3.63
CA ARG A 264 34.40 -17.53 -4.31
C ARG A 264 33.92 -18.98 -4.36
N ILE A 265 33.44 -19.55 -3.25
CA ILE A 265 32.90 -20.91 -3.22
C ILE A 265 31.70 -21.03 -4.16
N ALA A 266 30.79 -20.07 -4.18
CA ALA A 266 29.66 -20.08 -5.09
C ALA A 266 30.07 -20.07 -6.58
N GLN A 267 31.16 -19.37 -6.94
CA GLN A 267 31.71 -19.37 -8.29
C GLN A 267 32.39 -20.71 -8.64
N GLU A 268 33.10 -21.32 -7.67
CA GLU A 268 33.73 -22.63 -7.84
C GLU A 268 32.66 -23.73 -8.05
N GLU A 269 31.60 -23.74 -7.24
CA GLU A 269 30.47 -24.69 -7.36
C GLU A 269 29.74 -24.52 -8.71
N GLU A 270 29.52 -23.30 -9.16
CA GLU A 270 28.86 -23.03 -10.45
C GLU A 270 29.71 -23.52 -11.63
N TYR A 271 31.03 -23.46 -11.52
CA TYR A 271 31.95 -23.93 -12.55
C TYR A 271 32.02 -25.47 -12.63
N GLU A 272 31.86 -26.15 -11.49
CA GLU A 272 31.87 -27.61 -11.41
C GLU A 272 30.52 -28.24 -11.82
N GLU A 273 29.39 -27.59 -11.47
CA GLU A 273 28.07 -27.98 -11.95
C GLU A 273 27.81 -27.33 -13.33
N TYR A 274 27.92 -28.07 -14.42
CA TYR A 274 27.49 -27.64 -15.77
C TYR A 274 25.99 -27.29 -15.78
N ARG A 275 25.60 -26.12 -15.27
CA ARG A 275 24.24 -25.58 -15.29
C ARG A 275 23.94 -24.99 -16.67
N LEU A 276 23.49 -25.82 -17.60
CA LEU A 276 23.24 -25.42 -18.99
C LEU A 276 22.02 -24.50 -19.20
N CYS A 277 21.18 -24.24 -18.18
CA CYS A 277 19.88 -23.59 -18.36
C CYS A 277 19.41 -22.67 -17.23
N GLU A 278 20.20 -22.38 -16.20
CA GLU A 278 19.80 -21.47 -15.12
C GLU A 278 20.63 -20.17 -15.14
N GLU A 279 20.01 -19.04 -14.80
CA GLU A 279 20.75 -17.79 -14.62
C GLU A 279 21.77 -17.95 -13.49
N SER A 280 23.02 -17.49 -13.71
CA SER A 280 24.07 -17.49 -12.71
C SER A 280 23.62 -16.85 -11.41
N THR A 281 23.77 -17.56 -10.29
CA THR A 281 23.50 -17.02 -8.96
C THR A 281 24.76 -16.66 -8.18
N ALA A 282 25.96 -16.93 -8.72
CA ALA A 282 27.24 -16.77 -8.02
C ALA A 282 27.46 -15.35 -7.50
N GLU A 283 27.12 -14.33 -8.31
CA GLU A 283 27.24 -12.92 -7.93
C GLU A 283 26.18 -12.43 -6.95
N LEU A 284 25.11 -13.23 -6.70
CA LEU A 284 24.05 -12.84 -5.80
C LEU A 284 24.51 -12.97 -4.34
N GLU A 285 24.43 -11.88 -3.59
CA GLU A 285 24.67 -11.89 -2.16
C GLU A 285 23.50 -12.47 -1.36
N VAL A 286 23.79 -13.11 -0.25
CA VAL A 286 22.77 -13.47 0.73
C VAL A 286 22.18 -12.20 1.35
N ILE A 287 20.87 -12.21 1.58
CA ILE A 287 20.12 -11.08 2.12
C ILE A 287 19.92 -11.30 3.61
N LEU A 288 20.44 -10.40 4.44
CA LEU A 288 20.11 -10.40 5.87
C LEU A 288 18.75 -9.71 6.04
N ASN A 289 17.86 -10.32 6.80
CA ASN A 289 16.60 -9.71 7.12
C ASN A 289 16.80 -8.46 8.00
N ASN A 290 15.97 -7.46 7.78
CA ASN A 290 15.88 -6.28 8.61
C ASN A 290 14.70 -6.48 9.58
N GLU A 291 14.90 -6.21 10.84
CA GLU A 291 13.96 -6.52 11.94
C GLU A 291 12.59 -5.81 11.79
N THR A 292 12.54 -4.70 11.06
CA THR A 292 11.33 -3.88 10.95
C THR A 292 10.35 -4.29 9.85
N ARG A 293 10.77 -5.14 8.88
CA ARG A 293 9.93 -5.49 7.73
C ARG A 293 10.01 -6.98 7.39
N TRP A 294 8.89 -7.66 7.48
CA TRP A 294 8.78 -9.09 7.16
C TRP A 294 9.21 -9.45 5.72
N ASN A 295 9.07 -8.51 4.77
CA ASN A 295 9.53 -8.70 3.39
C ASN A 295 11.01 -9.09 3.32
N SER A 296 11.84 -8.51 4.20
CA SER A 296 13.27 -8.85 4.23
C SER A 296 13.51 -10.29 4.71
N THR A 297 12.70 -10.80 5.64
CA THR A 297 12.75 -12.20 6.06
C THR A 297 12.31 -13.13 4.92
N TYR A 298 11.23 -12.80 4.21
CA TYR A 298 10.83 -13.54 3.01
C TYR A 298 11.94 -13.56 1.95
N MET A 299 12.52 -12.41 1.63
CA MET A 299 13.61 -12.30 0.67
C MET A 299 14.88 -13.04 1.11
N MET A 300 15.17 -13.08 2.42
CA MET A 300 16.25 -13.87 2.98
C MET A 300 16.03 -15.36 2.71
N ILE A 301 14.84 -15.87 3.00
CA ILE A 301 14.47 -17.28 2.79
C ILE A 301 14.53 -17.62 1.31
N GLU A 302 13.88 -16.82 0.47
CA GLU A 302 13.83 -17.02 -0.98
C GLU A 302 15.23 -17.06 -1.59
N ARG A 303 16.10 -16.11 -1.21
CA ARG A 303 17.48 -16.05 -1.65
C ARG A 303 18.29 -17.24 -1.15
N ALA A 304 18.10 -17.67 0.09
CA ALA A 304 18.79 -18.81 0.66
C ALA A 304 18.39 -20.13 -0.02
N LEU A 305 17.13 -20.29 -0.37
CA LEU A 305 16.65 -21.46 -1.13
C LEU A 305 17.32 -21.56 -2.50
N ARG A 306 17.48 -20.43 -3.21
CA ARG A 306 18.22 -20.38 -4.48
C ARG A 306 19.70 -20.70 -4.30
N LYS A 307 20.31 -20.30 -3.18
CA LYS A 307 21.72 -20.49 -2.85
C LYS A 307 21.97 -21.66 -1.89
N ARG A 308 21.06 -22.63 -1.83
CA ARG A 308 21.15 -23.76 -0.89
C ARG A 308 22.44 -24.53 -1.04
N THR A 309 22.84 -24.85 -2.27
CA THR A 309 24.08 -25.57 -2.57
C THR A 309 25.28 -24.77 -2.09
N ASP A 310 25.34 -23.49 -2.46
CA ASP A 310 26.47 -22.60 -2.07
C ASP A 310 26.60 -22.44 -0.56
N ILE A 311 25.48 -22.32 0.16
CA ILE A 311 25.48 -22.24 1.64
C ILE A 311 26.01 -23.53 2.25
N ARG A 312 25.60 -24.69 1.72
CA ARG A 312 26.08 -26.00 2.19
C ARG A 312 27.57 -26.19 1.93
N ALA A 313 28.05 -25.85 0.72
CA ALA A 313 29.45 -25.90 0.37
C ALA A 313 30.31 -24.97 1.26
N PHE A 314 29.79 -23.77 1.54
CA PHE A 314 30.46 -22.83 2.44
C PHE A 314 30.58 -23.38 3.88
N ILE A 315 29.52 -23.98 4.42
CA ILE A 315 29.53 -24.59 5.75
C ILE A 315 30.56 -25.73 5.78
N PHE A 316 30.57 -26.60 4.76
CA PHE A 316 31.51 -27.71 4.65
C PHE A 316 32.96 -27.21 4.54
N ALA A 317 33.25 -26.17 3.78
CA ALA A 317 34.60 -25.60 3.68
C ALA A 317 35.12 -25.07 5.02
N LEU A 318 34.23 -24.64 5.93
CA LEU A 318 34.59 -24.14 7.24
C LEU A 318 34.74 -25.24 8.30
N GLU A 319 34.35 -26.48 8.05
CA GLU A 319 34.48 -27.58 9.03
C GLU A 319 35.91 -27.87 9.37
N GLY A 320 36.87 -27.64 8.44
CA GLY A 320 38.30 -27.83 8.62
C GLY A 320 39.01 -26.73 9.46
N GLU A 321 38.37 -25.62 9.73
CA GLU A 321 38.96 -24.53 10.53
C GLU A 321 39.15 -24.95 12.00
N GLN A 322 40.34 -24.65 12.57
CA GLN A 322 40.64 -25.01 13.98
C GLN A 322 40.02 -24.04 14.98
N ASP A 323 39.81 -22.80 14.57
CA ASP A 323 39.24 -21.73 15.39
C ASP A 323 37.71 -21.79 15.37
N GLU A 324 37.09 -22.10 16.50
CA GLU A 324 35.63 -22.18 16.64
C GLU A 324 34.92 -20.86 16.28
N ALA A 325 35.56 -19.71 16.52
CA ALA A 325 34.99 -18.40 16.16
C ALA A 325 34.90 -18.18 14.64
N LYS A 326 35.59 -19.00 13.84
CA LYS A 326 35.53 -18.97 12.38
C LYS A 326 34.58 -20.01 11.79
N ARG A 327 33.93 -20.82 12.61
CA ARG A 327 32.95 -21.81 12.18
C ARG A 327 31.54 -21.31 12.43
N ILE A 328 30.59 -21.85 11.68
CA ILE A 328 29.16 -21.72 12.01
C ILE A 328 28.90 -22.70 13.17
N PRO A 329 28.22 -22.22 14.24
CA PRO A 329 27.88 -23.12 15.36
C PRO A 329 27.05 -24.32 14.86
N ALA A 330 27.35 -25.51 15.42
CA ALA A 330 26.67 -26.75 15.01
C ALA A 330 25.14 -26.66 15.16
N ASP A 331 24.66 -25.93 16.18
CA ASP A 331 23.25 -25.72 16.45
C ASP A 331 22.54 -24.86 15.35
N ASP A 332 23.30 -24.11 14.57
CA ASP A 332 22.77 -23.28 13.48
C ASP A 332 22.81 -23.98 12.11
N ILE A 333 23.44 -25.18 12.03
CA ILE A 333 23.49 -25.95 10.79
C ILE A 333 22.09 -26.45 10.42
N LEU A 334 21.66 -26.14 9.16
CA LEU A 334 20.35 -26.54 8.66
C LEU A 334 20.36 -27.98 8.17
N SER A 335 19.48 -28.81 8.74
CA SER A 335 19.20 -30.17 8.28
C SER A 335 18.41 -30.16 6.95
N ASN A 336 18.27 -31.33 6.31
CA ASN A 336 17.43 -31.45 5.13
C ASN A 336 15.95 -31.15 5.42
N GLU A 337 15.49 -31.48 6.61
CA GLU A 337 14.15 -31.18 7.11
C GLU A 337 13.98 -29.68 7.33
N ASP A 338 14.98 -28.98 7.89
CA ASP A 338 14.97 -27.53 8.04
C ASP A 338 14.82 -26.83 6.66
N TRP A 339 15.55 -27.28 5.64
CA TRP A 339 15.45 -26.76 4.29
C TRP A 339 14.06 -26.97 3.66
N ARG A 340 13.41 -28.12 3.97
CA ARG A 340 12.03 -28.37 3.53
C ARG A 340 11.06 -27.43 4.23
N VAL A 341 11.20 -27.22 5.54
CA VAL A 341 10.39 -26.23 6.28
C VAL A 341 10.54 -24.84 5.69
N LEU A 342 11.77 -24.40 5.38
CA LEU A 342 12.00 -23.09 4.73
C LEU A 342 11.33 -23.01 3.36
N GLY A 343 11.31 -24.10 2.58
CA GLY A 343 10.57 -24.17 1.31
C GLY A 343 9.07 -23.98 1.50
N GLU A 344 8.47 -24.63 2.49
CA GLU A 344 7.04 -24.49 2.79
C GLU A 344 6.70 -23.10 3.35
N VAL A 345 7.53 -22.58 4.25
CA VAL A 345 7.39 -21.19 4.74
C VAL A 345 7.43 -20.20 3.58
N ASN A 346 8.34 -20.38 2.63
CA ASN A 346 8.42 -19.55 1.44
C ASN A 346 7.13 -19.64 0.60
N ALA A 347 6.60 -20.85 0.38
CA ALA A 347 5.37 -21.08 -0.37
C ALA A 347 4.15 -20.42 0.30
N ILE A 348 4.06 -20.50 1.64
CA ILE A 348 2.96 -19.91 2.42
C ILE A 348 3.04 -18.37 2.38
N LEU A 349 4.24 -17.79 2.48
CA LEU A 349 4.43 -16.34 2.52
C LEU A 349 4.41 -15.68 1.13
N LYS A 350 4.68 -16.43 0.05
CA LYS A 350 4.75 -15.89 -1.32
C LYS A 350 3.50 -15.09 -1.73
N PRO A 351 2.26 -15.57 -1.52
CA PRO A 351 1.07 -14.80 -1.84
C PRO A 351 0.96 -13.49 -1.06
N ILE A 352 1.36 -13.46 0.22
CA ILE A 352 1.36 -12.22 1.02
C ILE A 352 2.36 -11.21 0.44
N TYR A 353 3.55 -11.69 0.05
CA TYR A 353 4.57 -10.87 -0.60
C TYR A 353 4.05 -10.28 -1.92
N LEU A 354 3.45 -11.09 -2.78
CA LEU A 354 2.91 -10.65 -4.06
C LEU A 354 1.76 -9.64 -3.87
N GLN A 355 0.87 -9.84 -2.90
CA GLN A 355 -0.16 -8.87 -2.55
C GLN A 355 0.44 -7.55 -2.06
N THR A 356 1.48 -7.61 -1.22
CA THR A 356 2.19 -6.40 -0.77
C THR A 356 2.78 -5.65 -1.96
N MET A 357 3.48 -6.34 -2.86
CA MET A 357 4.10 -5.73 -4.03
C MET A 357 3.06 -5.13 -4.99
N ARG A 358 1.94 -5.81 -5.20
CA ARG A 358 0.85 -5.35 -6.05
C ARG A 358 0.18 -4.08 -5.51
N THR A 359 -0.18 -4.08 -4.24
CA THR A 359 -0.99 -3.01 -3.64
C THR A 359 -0.19 -1.80 -3.18
N GLN A 360 1.15 -1.93 -3.03
CA GLN A 360 2.01 -0.75 -2.80
C GLN A 360 2.24 0.11 -4.06
N GLY A 361 1.80 -0.35 -5.23
CA GLY A 361 2.10 0.25 -6.53
C GLY A 361 3.52 -0.10 -6.99
N TRP A 362 3.64 -0.67 -8.19
CA TRP A 362 4.96 -0.92 -8.80
C TRP A 362 5.58 0.42 -9.17
N GLY A 363 6.74 0.75 -8.62
CA GLY A 363 7.36 2.08 -8.65
C GLY A 363 7.70 2.68 -10.02
N LYS A 364 7.23 2.09 -11.12
CA LYS A 364 7.40 2.59 -12.49
C LYS A 364 6.09 2.91 -13.21
N ALA A 365 4.94 2.49 -12.67
CA ALA A 365 3.64 2.87 -13.20
C ALA A 365 3.05 3.94 -12.26
N ASP A 366 2.66 5.08 -12.81
CA ASP A 366 1.97 6.14 -12.08
C ASP A 366 0.68 5.58 -11.49
N GLY A 367 0.66 5.35 -10.18
CA GLY A 367 -0.50 4.85 -9.47
C GLY A 367 -0.13 4.26 -8.11
N HIS A 368 -1.05 4.38 -7.16
CA HIS A 368 -1.04 3.68 -5.89
C HIS A 368 -1.94 2.44 -5.98
N GLY A 369 -1.79 1.47 -5.06
CA GLY A 369 -2.69 0.33 -4.94
C GLY A 369 -4.15 0.79 -4.73
N ARG A 370 -5.10 0.04 -5.26
CA ARG A 370 -6.51 0.44 -5.35
C ARG A 370 -7.33 -0.20 -4.22
N LEU A 371 -8.32 0.52 -3.69
CA LEU A 371 -9.13 0.07 -2.56
C LEU A 371 -9.84 -1.28 -2.83
N TRP A 372 -10.33 -1.53 -4.05
CA TRP A 372 -11.00 -2.79 -4.38
C TRP A 372 -10.08 -4.03 -4.27
N GLU A 373 -8.76 -3.84 -4.41
CA GLU A 373 -7.80 -4.92 -4.27
C GLU A 373 -7.66 -5.42 -2.82
N VAL A 374 -8.08 -4.62 -1.84
CA VAL A 374 -7.96 -4.97 -0.41
C VAL A 374 -8.87 -6.13 -0.06
N LEU A 375 -10.18 -6.03 -0.30
CA LEU A 375 -11.13 -7.09 0.06
C LEU A 375 -10.90 -8.35 -0.79
N VAL A 376 -10.64 -8.19 -2.10
CA VAL A 376 -10.28 -9.31 -3.00
C VAL A 376 -9.02 -10.01 -2.51
N GLY A 377 -7.99 -9.25 -2.15
CA GLY A 377 -6.74 -9.81 -1.62
C GLY A 377 -6.91 -10.51 -0.28
N MET A 378 -7.75 -9.98 0.60
CA MET A 378 -8.06 -10.61 1.89
C MET A 378 -8.79 -11.94 1.72
N GLU A 379 -9.79 -12.02 0.82
CA GLU A 379 -10.49 -13.27 0.49
C GLU A 379 -9.54 -14.33 -0.07
N TYR A 380 -8.69 -13.92 -1.02
CA TYR A 380 -7.67 -14.80 -1.59
C TYR A 380 -6.70 -15.35 -0.53
N LEU A 381 -6.22 -14.50 0.38
CA LEU A 381 -5.29 -14.94 1.42
C LEU A 381 -5.97 -15.81 2.49
N LEU A 382 -7.25 -15.55 2.81
CA LEU A 382 -8.01 -16.41 3.73
C LEU A 382 -8.16 -17.81 3.14
N GLU A 383 -8.57 -17.93 1.86
CA GLU A 383 -8.65 -19.22 1.16
C GLU A 383 -7.29 -19.94 1.15
N HIS A 384 -6.22 -19.21 0.84
CA HIS A 384 -4.84 -19.75 0.87
C HIS A 384 -4.45 -20.29 2.25
N PHE A 385 -4.71 -19.56 3.33
CA PHE A 385 -4.41 -20.05 4.68
C PHE A 385 -5.31 -21.23 5.09
N GLU A 386 -6.57 -21.24 4.69
CA GLU A 386 -7.50 -22.33 4.94
C GLU A 386 -7.05 -23.62 4.25
N ASP A 387 -6.58 -23.54 3.00
CA ASP A 387 -5.99 -24.67 2.28
C ASP A 387 -4.78 -25.27 3.03
N TRP A 388 -3.88 -24.40 3.53
CA TRP A 388 -2.74 -24.86 4.31
C TRP A 388 -3.14 -25.39 5.69
N LYS A 389 -4.16 -24.85 6.33
CA LYS A 389 -4.72 -25.41 7.58
C LYS A 389 -5.30 -26.81 7.35
N ALA A 390 -6.01 -27.01 6.25
CA ALA A 390 -6.56 -28.32 5.86
C ALA A 390 -5.41 -29.32 5.62
N PHE A 391 -4.36 -28.91 4.90
CA PHE A 391 -3.19 -29.75 4.63
C PHE A 391 -2.44 -30.20 5.90
N TYR A 392 -2.33 -29.31 6.91
CA TYR A 392 -1.68 -29.59 8.20
C TYR A 392 -2.64 -30.05 9.30
N GLY A 393 -3.94 -30.22 9.00
CA GLY A 393 -4.95 -30.73 9.93
C GLY A 393 -4.65 -32.17 10.35
N ASP A 394 -4.96 -32.52 11.61
CA ASP A 394 -4.77 -33.89 12.07
C ASP A 394 -5.80 -34.83 11.47
N VAL A 395 -5.38 -35.83 10.76
CA VAL A 395 -6.19 -36.97 10.28
C VAL A 395 -6.89 -37.71 11.44
N THR A 396 -6.40 -37.56 12.67
CA THR A 396 -6.91 -38.23 13.88
C THR A 396 -8.22 -37.62 14.40
N THR A 397 -8.53 -36.37 14.07
CA THR A 397 -9.78 -35.73 14.55
C THR A 397 -10.98 -36.13 13.68
N GLN A 398 -10.77 -36.56 12.45
CA GLN A 398 -11.84 -37.02 11.56
C GLN A 398 -12.40 -38.39 11.92
N THR A 399 -11.60 -39.24 12.58
CA THR A 399 -12.05 -40.58 12.99
C THR A 399 -12.75 -40.62 14.35
N MET A 400 -12.63 -39.59 15.18
CA MET A 400 -13.28 -39.53 16.51
C MET A 400 -14.64 -38.82 16.50
N SER A 401 -14.96 -38.07 15.46
CA SER A 401 -16.29 -37.40 15.37
C SER A 401 -17.43 -38.34 14.98
N LEU A 402 -17.13 -39.51 14.46
CA LEU A 402 -18.15 -40.51 14.09
C LEU A 402 -18.52 -41.51 15.20
N ALA A 403 -17.85 -41.45 16.38
CA ALA A 403 -18.04 -42.46 17.46
C ALA A 403 -18.73 -41.94 18.72
N SER A 404 -19.15 -40.65 18.83
CA SER A 404 -19.73 -40.11 20.04
C SER A 404 -20.97 -39.25 19.81
N PHE A 405 -21.94 -39.77 19.05
CA PHE A 405 -23.32 -39.26 19.13
C PHE A 405 -24.19 -40.34 19.81
N VAL A 406 -24.10 -40.38 21.11
CA VAL A 406 -25.15 -40.91 21.98
C VAL A 406 -25.21 -40.00 23.24
N ASP A 407 -26.33 -39.32 23.37
CA ASP A 407 -26.93 -38.74 24.55
C ASP A 407 -26.13 -37.82 25.49
N LEU A 408 -26.41 -36.53 25.44
CA LEU A 408 -26.54 -35.69 26.64
C LEU A 408 -27.41 -34.44 26.34
N GLU A 409 -28.41 -34.23 27.15
CA GLU A 409 -29.39 -33.14 27.14
C GLU A 409 -28.76 -31.74 27.41
N PRO A 410 -29.38 -30.64 26.95
CA PRO A 410 -28.80 -29.31 27.01
C PRO A 410 -28.92 -28.67 28.39
N VAL A 411 -27.82 -28.23 28.97
CA VAL A 411 -27.78 -27.33 30.12
C VAL A 411 -27.73 -25.88 29.66
N ASP A 412 -28.75 -25.16 30.05
CA ASP A 412 -28.97 -23.72 29.80
C ASP A 412 -27.89 -22.87 30.48
N ALA A 413 -27.08 -22.15 29.67
CA ALA A 413 -26.17 -21.12 30.17
C ALA A 413 -26.45 -19.81 29.41
N GLY A 414 -27.18 -18.93 30.11
CA GLY A 414 -27.53 -17.60 29.62
C GLY A 414 -26.28 -16.78 29.28
N PHE A 415 -26.16 -16.40 28.04
CA PHE A 415 -25.19 -15.43 27.56
C PHE A 415 -25.86 -14.09 27.28
N ILE A 416 -25.39 -13.06 27.96
CA ILE A 416 -25.76 -11.66 27.76
C ILE A 416 -25.23 -11.23 26.38
N ARG A 417 -26.13 -10.98 25.46
CA ARG A 417 -25.83 -10.33 24.18
C ARG A 417 -25.58 -8.85 24.43
N THR A 418 -24.38 -8.38 24.11
CA THR A 418 -24.15 -6.96 23.85
C THR A 418 -24.28 -6.75 22.33
N ASP A 419 -25.48 -6.32 21.95
CA ASP A 419 -25.73 -5.93 20.56
C ASP A 419 -25.02 -4.61 20.27
N SER A 420 -23.96 -4.68 19.45
CA SER A 420 -23.45 -3.54 18.69
C SER A 420 -24.15 -3.54 17.34
N PRO A 421 -24.93 -2.51 16.99
CA PRO A 421 -25.64 -2.51 15.71
C PRO A 421 -24.66 -2.28 14.55
N GLY A 422 -24.56 -3.22 13.64
CA GLY A 422 -23.92 -3.07 12.32
C GLY A 422 -22.55 -3.71 12.14
N GLY A 423 -22.06 -4.54 13.05
CA GLY A 423 -20.85 -5.34 12.82
C GLY A 423 -21.14 -6.63 12.07
N ARG A 424 -20.26 -7.02 11.17
CA ARG A 424 -20.30 -8.37 10.55
C ARG A 424 -20.15 -9.43 11.66
N PRO A 425 -20.81 -10.60 11.52
CA PRO A 425 -20.61 -11.71 12.46
C PRO A 425 -19.14 -12.11 12.54
N ASP A 426 -18.70 -12.41 13.75
CA ASP A 426 -17.33 -12.85 14.03
C ASP A 426 -17.04 -14.20 13.37
N ARG A 427 -16.20 -14.23 12.34
CA ARG A 427 -15.84 -15.43 11.59
C ARG A 427 -15.05 -16.42 12.45
N ALA A 428 -14.37 -15.95 13.49
CA ALA A 428 -13.56 -16.76 14.39
C ALA A 428 -14.38 -17.73 15.29
N ARG A 429 -15.67 -17.49 15.47
CA ARG A 429 -16.54 -18.35 16.30
C ARG A 429 -17.16 -19.51 15.54
N ARG A 430 -16.90 -19.61 14.25
CA ARG A 430 -17.48 -20.63 13.38
C ARG A 430 -16.37 -21.37 12.69
N LEU A 431 -16.16 -22.61 13.10
CA LEU A 431 -15.50 -23.59 12.26
C LEU A 431 -16.26 -23.56 10.94
N PRO A 432 -15.59 -23.35 9.81
CA PRO A 432 -16.26 -23.31 8.52
C PRO A 432 -17.09 -24.57 8.39
N ALA A 433 -18.37 -24.44 8.04
CA ALA A 433 -19.23 -25.57 7.67
C ALA A 433 -18.67 -26.42 6.52
N ARG A 434 -17.56 -26.01 5.93
CA ARG A 434 -16.78 -26.72 4.91
C ARG A 434 -16.13 -28.01 5.40
N PHE A 435 -16.11 -28.27 6.69
CA PHE A 435 -15.49 -29.52 7.21
C PHE A 435 -16.47 -30.67 7.38
N ASP A 436 -17.80 -30.44 7.24
CA ASP A 436 -18.81 -31.49 7.43
C ASP A 436 -19.40 -32.03 6.13
N ASP A 437 -19.13 -31.41 4.96
CA ASP A 437 -19.68 -31.87 3.68
C ASP A 437 -18.57 -32.23 2.65
N ASP A 438 -18.25 -33.53 2.58
CA ASP A 438 -17.38 -34.10 1.54
C ASP A 438 -17.94 -33.89 0.10
N GLU A 439 -19.24 -33.62 -0.06
CA GLU A 439 -19.87 -33.38 -1.36
C GLU A 439 -19.60 -31.98 -1.94
N VAL A 440 -19.31 -30.98 -1.12
CA VAL A 440 -19.03 -29.62 -1.59
C VAL A 440 -17.63 -29.51 -2.21
N TYR A 441 -16.72 -30.41 -1.88
CA TYR A 441 -15.37 -30.41 -2.43
C TYR A 441 -15.31 -30.76 -3.92
N VAL A 442 -16.27 -31.54 -4.42
CA VAL A 442 -16.32 -31.98 -5.81
C VAL A 442 -16.97 -30.93 -6.73
N ALA A 443 -17.89 -30.13 -6.22
CA ALA A 443 -18.60 -29.11 -7.03
C ALA A 443 -17.77 -27.85 -7.32
N ARG A 444 -16.64 -27.65 -6.64
CA ARG A 444 -15.71 -26.52 -6.85
C ARG A 444 -14.58 -26.78 -7.85
N GLN A 445 -14.68 -27.80 -8.66
CA GLN A 445 -13.94 -27.85 -9.93
C GLN A 445 -14.56 -26.85 -10.90
N ARG A 446 -14.27 -25.66 -10.62
CA ARG A 446 -14.10 -24.58 -11.28
C ARG A 446 -14.41 -24.05 -12.50
N THR A 447 -14.90 -22.94 -12.50
CA THR A 447 -14.75 -22.01 -13.60
C THR A 447 -13.43 -21.25 -13.42
N GLN A 448 -12.57 -21.40 -14.38
CA GLN A 448 -11.27 -20.74 -14.48
C GLN A 448 -11.40 -19.25 -14.37
N THR A 449 -11.03 -18.70 -13.23
CA THR A 449 -10.76 -17.27 -13.05
C THR A 449 -9.32 -16.88 -13.43
N SER A 450 -8.65 -17.73 -14.19
CA SER A 450 -7.25 -17.56 -14.57
C SER A 450 -6.98 -16.45 -15.60
N ARG A 451 -8.00 -15.80 -16.16
CA ARG A 451 -7.83 -14.69 -17.12
C ARG A 451 -7.66 -13.31 -16.50
N PHE A 452 -7.80 -13.18 -15.18
CA PHE A 452 -7.88 -11.90 -14.50
C PHE A 452 -6.53 -11.21 -14.21
N THR A 453 -5.43 -11.93 -14.27
CA THR A 453 -4.12 -11.47 -13.82
C THR A 453 -3.15 -11.10 -14.93
N GLU A 454 -3.48 -11.38 -16.19
CA GLU A 454 -2.52 -11.22 -17.30
C GLU A 454 -2.18 -9.78 -17.68
N SER A 455 -3.04 -8.80 -17.39
CA SER A 455 -2.87 -7.44 -17.93
C SER A 455 -2.17 -6.44 -17.03
N VAL A 456 -1.86 -6.78 -15.76
CA VAL A 456 -1.37 -5.82 -14.75
C VAL A 456 0.05 -6.15 -14.24
N LEU A 457 0.63 -7.28 -14.63
CA LEU A 457 1.94 -7.72 -14.14
C LEU A 457 3.04 -7.55 -15.22
N PRO A 458 4.28 -7.21 -14.83
CA PRO A 458 5.44 -7.27 -15.71
C PRO A 458 5.61 -8.68 -16.32
N GLU A 459 6.19 -8.76 -17.53
CA GLU A 459 6.30 -10.02 -18.28
C GLU A 459 6.94 -11.18 -17.49
N HIS A 460 7.89 -10.92 -16.58
CA HIS A 460 8.50 -11.94 -15.72
C HIS A 460 7.55 -12.53 -14.66
N SER A 461 6.51 -11.80 -14.25
CA SER A 461 5.50 -12.31 -13.31
C SER A 461 4.35 -13.04 -14.00
N ARG A 462 4.20 -12.85 -15.32
CA ARG A 462 3.11 -13.43 -16.12
C ARG A 462 3.19 -14.95 -16.18
N THR A 463 4.38 -15.50 -16.33
CA THR A 463 4.61 -16.96 -16.45
C THR A 463 4.34 -17.69 -15.14
N GLU A 464 4.64 -17.07 -14.00
CA GLU A 464 4.43 -17.66 -12.67
C GLU A 464 2.94 -17.70 -12.25
N TYR A 465 2.13 -16.73 -12.72
CA TYR A 465 0.70 -16.72 -12.41
C TYR A 465 -0.13 -17.70 -13.24
N LEU A 466 0.32 -18.04 -14.44
CA LEU A 466 -0.34 -19.04 -15.29
C LEU A 466 -0.20 -20.47 -14.73
N THR A 467 0.81 -20.71 -13.90
CA THR A 467 1.03 -21.98 -13.20
C THR A 467 0.29 -22.06 -11.85
N MET A 468 -0.27 -20.96 -11.33
CA MET A 468 -1.04 -20.95 -10.07
C MET A 468 -2.49 -21.48 -10.18
N GLY A 469 -2.85 -22.16 -11.25
CA GLY A 469 -4.18 -22.79 -11.42
C GLY A 469 -4.42 -24.04 -10.57
N LYS A 470 -3.44 -24.42 -9.72
CA LYS A 470 -3.60 -25.45 -8.69
C LYS A 470 -3.11 -24.88 -7.39
N SER A 471 -3.87 -25.07 -6.30
CA SER A 471 -3.39 -24.78 -4.95
C SER A 471 -2.01 -25.42 -4.77
N PRO A 472 -0.98 -24.68 -4.25
CA PRO A 472 0.32 -25.27 -3.97
C PRO A 472 0.23 -26.54 -3.10
N ALA A 473 -0.79 -26.62 -2.23
CA ALA A 473 -1.08 -27.80 -1.44
C ALA A 473 -1.43 -29.02 -2.31
N SER A 474 -1.97 -28.86 -3.54
CA SER A 474 -2.29 -29.97 -4.45
C SER A 474 -1.07 -30.46 -5.25
N GLU A 475 -0.05 -29.64 -5.45
CA GLU A 475 1.20 -30.04 -6.11
C GLU A 475 2.19 -30.71 -5.14
N ILE A 476 2.10 -30.42 -3.83
CA ILE A 476 2.87 -31.08 -2.75
C ILE A 476 2.20 -32.44 -2.36
N SER A 477 1.47 -33.07 -3.23
CA SER A 477 0.77 -34.36 -3.02
C SER A 477 1.68 -35.56 -2.76
N GLN A 478 2.92 -35.36 -2.37
CA GLN A 478 3.75 -36.40 -1.78
C GLN A 478 3.65 -36.29 -0.25
N LYS A 479 2.95 -37.25 0.36
CA LYS A 479 2.82 -37.56 1.79
C LYS A 479 3.58 -36.61 2.72
N ASN A 480 2.86 -35.93 3.59
CA ASN A 480 3.41 -35.07 4.63
C ASN A 480 4.45 -35.84 5.50
N THR A 481 5.72 -35.85 5.06
CA THR A 481 6.81 -36.65 5.63
C THR A 481 7.68 -35.84 6.59
N LEU A 482 7.26 -34.59 6.93
CA LEU A 482 7.99 -33.81 7.92
C LEU A 482 7.87 -34.42 9.32
N PRO A 483 8.91 -34.35 10.16
CA PRO A 483 8.85 -34.72 11.56
C PRO A 483 7.71 -34.00 12.30
N ALA A 484 7.19 -34.62 13.36
CA ALA A 484 6.05 -34.10 14.12
C ALA A 484 6.28 -32.68 14.66
N ASP A 485 7.50 -32.38 15.12
CA ASP A 485 7.87 -31.07 15.66
C ASP A 485 7.81 -29.97 14.59
N HIS A 486 8.31 -30.25 13.39
CA HIS A 486 8.26 -29.32 12.26
C HIS A 486 6.84 -29.08 11.75
N ARG A 487 6.00 -30.16 11.72
CA ARG A 487 4.59 -30.02 11.41
C ARG A 487 3.85 -29.17 12.43
N GLY A 488 4.14 -29.40 13.73
CA GLY A 488 3.61 -28.58 14.83
C GLY A 488 3.97 -27.10 14.69
N PHE A 489 5.24 -26.82 14.35
CA PHE A 489 5.72 -25.45 14.10
C PHE A 489 4.95 -24.76 12.98
N ILE A 490 4.90 -25.39 11.78
CA ILE A 490 4.21 -24.79 10.61
C ILE A 490 2.72 -24.61 10.90
N ARG A 491 2.05 -25.62 11.49
CA ARG A 491 0.64 -25.52 11.87
C ARG A 491 0.36 -24.37 12.81
N THR A 492 1.22 -24.17 13.82
CA THR A 492 1.09 -23.04 14.76
C THR A 492 1.26 -21.70 14.03
N SER A 493 2.26 -21.60 13.15
CA SER A 493 2.52 -20.41 12.34
C SER A 493 1.35 -20.07 11.43
N ILE A 494 0.80 -21.06 10.72
CA ILE A 494 -0.41 -20.89 9.87
C ILE A 494 -1.59 -20.38 10.70
N ASN A 495 -1.86 -20.98 11.86
CA ASN A 495 -2.95 -20.57 12.74
C ASN A 495 -2.78 -19.13 13.25
N ASN A 496 -1.56 -18.71 13.58
CA ASN A 496 -1.28 -17.36 14.03
C ASN A 496 -1.50 -16.34 12.89
N GLY A 497 -0.99 -16.63 11.69
CA GLY A 497 -1.20 -15.81 10.50
C GLY A 497 -2.68 -15.71 10.12
N TRP A 498 -3.38 -16.83 10.05
CA TRP A 498 -4.81 -16.89 9.75
C TRP A 498 -5.64 -16.08 10.76
N LYS A 499 -5.42 -16.27 12.08
CA LYS A 499 -6.13 -15.52 13.13
C LYS A 499 -5.93 -14.01 12.99
N LYS A 500 -4.71 -13.59 12.68
CA LYS A 500 -4.41 -12.17 12.50
C LYS A 500 -5.10 -11.62 11.24
N LEU A 501 -5.13 -12.38 10.17
CA LEU A 501 -5.83 -12.01 8.93
C LEU A 501 -7.34 -11.87 9.16
N ASP A 502 -7.95 -12.85 9.83
CA ASP A 502 -9.37 -12.88 10.14
C ASP A 502 -9.80 -11.73 11.08
N GLU A 503 -8.97 -11.40 12.08
CA GLU A 503 -9.18 -10.21 12.92
C GLU A 503 -9.34 -8.93 12.11
N TYR A 504 -8.47 -8.72 11.12
CA TYR A 504 -8.53 -7.52 10.28
C TYR A 504 -9.58 -7.60 9.18
N TYR A 505 -9.89 -8.79 8.70
CA TYR A 505 -11.00 -9.01 7.78
C TYR A 505 -12.33 -8.54 8.39
N SER A 506 -12.58 -8.91 9.65
CA SER A 506 -13.78 -8.47 10.37
C SER A 506 -13.86 -6.94 10.49
N LYS A 507 -12.73 -6.26 10.67
CA LYS A 507 -12.65 -4.79 10.76
C LYS A 507 -12.93 -4.07 9.43
N LEU A 508 -12.78 -4.72 8.26
CA LEU A 508 -13.16 -4.12 6.98
C LEU A 508 -14.66 -3.79 6.90
N GLY A 509 -15.50 -4.56 7.58
CA GLY A 509 -16.93 -4.29 7.69
C GLY A 509 -17.30 -2.98 8.39
N GLU A 510 -16.36 -2.33 9.08
CA GLU A 510 -16.57 -1.04 9.73
C GLU A 510 -16.79 0.11 8.73
N SER A 511 -16.30 -0.04 7.48
CA SER A 511 -16.52 0.92 6.40
C SER A 511 -17.24 0.24 5.24
N PRO A 512 -18.33 0.81 4.72
CA PRO A 512 -19.02 0.29 3.56
C PRO A 512 -18.19 0.47 2.27
N LEU A 513 -17.12 1.26 2.30
CA LEU A 513 -16.36 1.64 1.10
C LEU A 513 -15.49 0.50 0.57
N PHE A 514 -15.07 -0.46 1.39
CA PHE A 514 -14.37 -1.65 0.90
C PHE A 514 -15.26 -2.52 0.00
N ALA A 515 -16.50 -2.75 0.41
CA ALA A 515 -17.48 -3.46 -0.43
C ALA A 515 -17.92 -2.58 -1.62
N ALA A 516 -18.10 -1.25 -1.40
CA ALA A 516 -18.44 -0.33 -2.46
C ALA A 516 -17.40 -0.33 -3.58
N ALA A 517 -16.11 -0.42 -3.26
CA ALA A 517 -15.04 -0.47 -4.25
C ALA A 517 -15.16 -1.69 -5.20
N ILE A 518 -15.67 -2.82 -4.72
CA ILE A 518 -15.95 -4.00 -5.55
C ILE A 518 -17.27 -3.84 -6.31
N ILE A 519 -18.32 -3.42 -5.61
CA ILE A 519 -19.66 -3.26 -6.23
C ILE A 519 -19.61 -2.24 -7.36
N LEU A 520 -18.92 -1.12 -7.17
CA LEU A 520 -18.77 -0.06 -8.18
C LEU A 520 -17.75 -0.39 -9.28
N HIS A 521 -16.98 -1.46 -9.13
CA HIS A 521 -16.09 -1.90 -10.19
C HIS A 521 -16.90 -2.62 -11.28
N PRO A 522 -17.00 -2.07 -12.51
CA PRO A 522 -17.93 -2.57 -13.52
C PRO A 522 -17.72 -4.04 -13.88
N ARG A 523 -16.49 -4.54 -13.75
CA ARG A 523 -16.15 -5.93 -14.03
C ARG A 523 -16.58 -6.90 -12.95
N PHE A 524 -16.62 -6.47 -11.69
CA PHE A 524 -16.98 -7.31 -10.55
C PHE A 524 -18.45 -7.19 -10.19
N GLY A 525 -18.90 -5.96 -9.93
CA GLY A 525 -20.27 -5.69 -9.52
C GLY A 525 -20.67 -6.39 -8.22
N LEU A 526 -21.96 -6.42 -7.96
CA LEU A 526 -22.53 -7.13 -6.81
C LEU A 526 -22.38 -8.65 -6.95
N GLY A 527 -22.44 -9.17 -8.18
CA GLY A 527 -22.36 -10.59 -8.47
C GLY A 527 -21.07 -11.26 -8.00
N TRP A 528 -19.95 -10.50 -7.93
CA TRP A 528 -18.70 -11.03 -7.37
C TRP A 528 -18.83 -11.33 -5.86
N LEU A 529 -19.47 -10.45 -5.10
CA LEU A 529 -19.71 -10.69 -3.67
C LEU A 529 -20.67 -11.86 -3.46
N GLU A 530 -21.74 -11.95 -4.27
CA GLU A 530 -22.70 -13.05 -4.21
C GLU A 530 -22.06 -14.40 -4.57
N ALA A 531 -21.10 -14.41 -5.50
CA ALA A 531 -20.37 -15.61 -5.86
C ALA A 531 -19.29 -16.01 -4.84
N THR A 532 -18.77 -15.04 -4.08
CA THR A 532 -17.71 -15.27 -3.08
C THR A 532 -18.29 -15.61 -1.72
N TRP A 533 -19.37 -14.96 -1.32
CA TRP A 533 -20.03 -15.11 -0.02
C TRP A 533 -21.26 -15.99 -0.14
N VAL A 534 -21.04 -17.30 -0.28
CA VAL A 534 -22.09 -18.28 -0.59
C VAL A 534 -22.72 -18.96 0.64
N ALA A 535 -22.05 -18.93 1.81
CA ALA A 535 -22.60 -19.52 3.03
C ALA A 535 -23.81 -18.70 3.51
N GLU A 536 -24.80 -19.37 4.14
CA GLU A 536 -26.05 -18.75 4.59
C GLU A 536 -25.79 -17.47 5.43
N GLU A 537 -24.80 -17.53 6.28
CA GLU A 537 -24.39 -16.41 7.13
C GLU A 537 -23.72 -15.27 6.34
N GLN A 538 -23.01 -15.61 5.29
CA GLN A 538 -22.35 -14.65 4.40
C GLN A 538 -23.35 -13.94 3.48
N LEU A 539 -24.53 -14.51 3.24
CA LEU A 539 -25.61 -13.82 2.53
C LEU A 539 -26.11 -12.57 3.30
N ALA A 540 -26.00 -12.58 4.62
CA ALA A 540 -26.25 -11.38 5.42
C ALA A 540 -25.21 -10.28 5.09
N TRP A 541 -23.95 -10.61 4.86
CA TRP A 541 -22.91 -9.65 4.50
C TRP A 541 -23.17 -8.99 3.14
N VAL A 542 -23.70 -9.74 2.17
CA VAL A 542 -24.11 -9.17 0.87
C VAL A 542 -25.21 -8.14 1.07
N ARG A 543 -26.22 -8.45 1.91
CA ARG A 543 -27.30 -7.50 2.23
C ARG A 543 -26.78 -6.26 2.94
N ASP A 544 -25.89 -6.44 3.92
CA ASP A 544 -25.29 -5.34 4.69
C ASP A 544 -24.40 -4.47 3.81
N ALA A 545 -23.60 -5.07 2.89
CA ALA A 545 -22.81 -4.35 1.90
C ALA A 545 -23.69 -3.49 0.99
N LYS A 546 -24.80 -4.06 0.50
CA LYS A 546 -25.78 -3.35 -0.36
C LYS A 546 -26.48 -2.23 0.40
N ALA A 547 -26.87 -2.46 1.65
CA ALA A 547 -27.48 -1.44 2.50
C ALA A 547 -26.49 -0.32 2.84
N GLY A 548 -25.25 -0.67 3.20
CA GLY A 548 -24.21 0.28 3.56
C GLY A 548 -23.83 1.22 2.41
N ILE A 549 -23.67 0.68 1.18
CA ILE A 549 -23.39 1.52 0.00
C ILE A 549 -24.57 2.44 -0.31
N LYS A 550 -25.81 1.96 -0.18
CA LYS A 550 -27.01 2.74 -0.44
C LYS A 550 -27.16 3.90 0.56
N ASP A 551 -26.93 3.64 1.85
CA ASP A 551 -26.99 4.69 2.90
C ASP A 551 -25.89 5.73 2.66
N TYR A 552 -24.64 5.30 2.42
CA TYR A 552 -23.52 6.20 2.17
C TYR A 552 -23.75 7.05 0.91
N PHE A 553 -24.17 6.45 -0.20
CA PHE A 553 -24.48 7.14 -1.44
C PHE A 553 -25.58 8.17 -1.26
N SER A 554 -26.71 7.77 -0.64
CA SER A 554 -27.86 8.66 -0.40
C SER A 554 -27.49 9.84 0.49
N ARG A 555 -26.61 9.64 1.47
CA ARG A 555 -26.21 10.70 2.40
C ARG A 555 -25.29 11.74 1.80
N TRP A 556 -24.30 11.29 0.99
CA TRP A 556 -23.20 12.16 0.56
C TRP A 556 -23.29 12.63 -0.88
N TYR A 557 -24.00 11.90 -1.75
CA TYR A 557 -24.03 12.18 -3.19
C TYR A 557 -25.43 12.51 -3.73
N SER A 558 -26.52 12.03 -3.14
CA SER A 558 -27.87 12.31 -3.64
C SER A 558 -28.32 13.76 -3.42
N ARG A 559 -27.77 14.47 -2.43
CA ARG A 559 -28.12 15.86 -2.10
C ARG A 559 -27.54 16.90 -3.07
N GLU A 560 -26.51 16.58 -3.82
CA GLU A 560 -25.94 17.52 -4.81
C GLU A 560 -26.93 17.81 -5.95
N ARG A 561 -27.78 16.84 -6.29
CA ARG A 561 -28.78 17.01 -7.34
C ARG A 561 -29.84 18.04 -6.96
N GLU A 562 -30.30 18.07 -5.70
CA GLU A 562 -31.27 19.05 -5.23
C GLU A 562 -30.71 20.49 -5.27
N ARG A 563 -29.43 20.69 -4.95
CA ARG A 563 -28.77 22.01 -5.04
C ARG A 563 -28.54 22.48 -6.48
N HIS A 564 -28.23 21.56 -7.41
CA HIS A 564 -28.07 21.88 -8.82
C HIS A 564 -29.41 22.13 -9.51
N GLU A 565 -30.51 21.49 -9.07
CA GLU A 565 -31.87 21.75 -9.58
C GLU A 565 -32.39 23.08 -9.04
N GLU A 566 -32.08 23.48 -7.81
CA GLU A 566 -32.45 24.81 -7.27
C GLU A 566 -31.69 25.97 -7.93
N THR A 567 -30.44 25.75 -8.40
CA THR A 567 -29.68 26.77 -9.15
C THR A 567 -29.96 26.78 -10.66
N GLY A 568 -30.62 25.76 -11.19
CA GLY A 568 -30.94 25.57 -12.59
C GLY A 568 -32.30 26.17 -13.04
N LEU A 569 -33.05 26.79 -12.13
CA LEU A 569 -34.45 27.24 -12.39
C LEU A 569 -34.60 28.58 -13.10
N ASP A 570 -33.56 29.08 -13.81
CA ASP A 570 -33.69 30.38 -14.52
C ASP A 570 -33.39 30.32 -16.04
N ASN A 571 -33.63 29.19 -16.71
CA ASN A 571 -33.47 29.10 -18.17
C ASN A 571 -34.61 28.36 -18.90
N SER A 572 -35.87 28.46 -18.43
CA SER A 572 -37.01 27.91 -19.14
C SER A 572 -37.96 28.99 -19.66
N ALA A 573 -37.45 30.03 -20.31
CA ALA A 573 -38.25 31.02 -21.00
C ALA A 573 -37.85 31.16 -22.48
N ARG A 574 -38.12 30.10 -23.26
CA ARG A 574 -38.37 30.21 -24.72
C ARG A 574 -39.16 28.99 -25.15
N ARG A 575 -40.44 28.96 -24.79
CA ARG A 575 -41.43 28.16 -25.53
C ARG A 575 -41.86 28.97 -26.74
N THR A 576 -41.48 28.50 -27.92
CA THR A 576 -42.10 28.89 -29.17
C THR A 576 -43.55 28.41 -29.17
N MET A 577 -44.49 29.35 -29.25
CA MET A 577 -45.90 29.08 -29.52
C MET A 577 -46.06 28.39 -30.89
N GLY A 578 -46.88 27.30 -30.90
CA GLY A 578 -47.53 26.83 -32.11
C GLY A 578 -47.32 25.37 -32.42
N GLN A 579 -48.08 24.52 -31.74
CA GLN A 579 -48.69 23.30 -32.26
C GLN A 579 -49.63 22.76 -31.17
N GLU A 580 -50.93 22.70 -31.48
CA GLU A 580 -51.94 22.01 -30.67
C GLU A 580 -51.56 20.52 -30.68
N ASP A 581 -51.03 20.03 -29.56
CA ASP A 581 -50.78 18.61 -29.38
C ASP A 581 -52.12 17.88 -29.38
N ASP A 582 -52.30 16.96 -30.36
CA ASP A 582 -53.43 16.03 -30.43
C ASP A 582 -53.61 15.27 -29.11
N GLN A 583 -54.85 14.99 -28.74
CA GLN A 583 -55.23 14.26 -27.52
C GLN A 583 -54.44 12.93 -27.35
N TYR A 584 -54.08 12.31 -28.48
CA TYR A 584 -53.28 11.07 -28.50
C TYR A 584 -51.84 11.34 -28.05
N THR A 585 -51.20 12.41 -28.49
CA THR A 585 -49.86 12.82 -28.10
C THR A 585 -49.83 13.22 -26.61
N GLN A 586 -50.87 13.95 -26.15
CA GLN A 586 -51.02 14.26 -24.72
C GLN A 586 -51.22 13.00 -23.89
N TRP A 587 -51.99 12.02 -24.37
CA TRP A 587 -52.19 10.74 -23.68
C TRP A 587 -50.90 9.92 -23.65
N ILE A 588 -50.16 9.78 -24.76
CA ILE A 588 -48.83 9.13 -24.81
C ILE A 588 -47.89 9.81 -23.83
N ASN A 589 -47.76 11.14 -23.89
CA ASN A 589 -46.88 11.90 -22.99
C ASN A 589 -47.27 11.72 -21.51
N SER A 590 -48.57 11.68 -21.21
CA SER A 590 -49.06 11.41 -19.84
C SER A 590 -48.73 9.98 -19.39
N LYS A 591 -48.86 8.99 -20.28
CA LYS A 591 -48.50 7.57 -19.98
C LYS A 591 -47.00 7.35 -19.90
N THR A 592 -46.26 8.00 -20.80
CA THR A 592 -44.79 7.99 -20.76
C THR A 592 -44.26 8.68 -19.50
N LYS A 593 -44.87 9.83 -19.14
CA LYS A 593 -44.56 10.51 -17.86
C LYS A 593 -44.92 9.66 -16.66
N LYS A 594 -46.09 9.01 -16.67
CA LYS A 594 -46.51 8.10 -15.59
C LYS A 594 -45.66 6.81 -15.55
N ALA A 595 -45.21 6.29 -16.69
CA ALA A 595 -44.26 5.18 -16.76
C ALA A 595 -42.87 5.60 -16.30
N LEU A 596 -42.44 6.83 -16.61
CA LEU A 596 -41.21 7.44 -16.07
C LEU A 596 -41.33 7.70 -14.56
N GLU A 597 -42.51 8.14 -14.08
CA GLU A 597 -42.77 8.32 -12.64
C GLU A 597 -42.89 6.97 -11.88
N MET A 598 -43.46 5.93 -12.49
CA MET A 598 -43.49 4.57 -11.93
C MET A 598 -42.15 3.84 -12.05
N GLY A 599 -41.32 4.17 -13.03
CA GLY A 599 -39.92 3.76 -13.15
C GLY A 599 -38.94 4.68 -12.41
N GLY A 600 -39.40 5.90 -12.08
CA GLY A 600 -38.57 7.02 -11.61
C GLY A 600 -38.16 7.00 -10.16
N ASN A 601 -38.51 5.96 -9.41
CA ASN A 601 -38.04 5.79 -8.03
C ASN A 601 -36.81 4.82 -7.92
N ASN A 602 -36.29 4.38 -9.05
CA ASN A 602 -35.05 3.62 -9.02
C ASN A 602 -33.85 4.58 -9.00
N SER A 603 -33.15 4.61 -7.86
CA SER A 603 -31.91 5.40 -7.73
C SER A 603 -30.89 5.01 -8.82
N GLU A 604 -29.92 5.89 -9.13
CA GLU A 604 -28.83 5.56 -10.06
C GLU A 604 -28.13 4.26 -9.63
N LEU A 605 -27.96 4.07 -8.33
CA LEU A 605 -27.39 2.84 -7.77
C LEU A 605 -28.26 1.61 -8.07
N ASP A 606 -29.59 1.68 -7.92
CA ASP A 606 -30.48 0.55 -8.20
C ASP A 606 -30.48 0.18 -9.70
N ARG A 607 -30.32 1.17 -10.60
CA ARG A 607 -30.15 0.92 -12.05
C ARG A 607 -28.81 0.26 -12.35
N TYR A 608 -27.74 0.74 -11.75
CA TYR A 608 -26.39 0.19 -11.92
C TYR A 608 -26.27 -1.24 -11.41
N LEU A 609 -26.84 -1.57 -10.25
CA LEU A 609 -26.82 -2.92 -9.68
C LEU A 609 -27.52 -3.99 -10.53
N ARG A 610 -28.29 -3.59 -11.55
CA ARG A 610 -28.94 -4.51 -12.51
C ARG A 610 -28.10 -4.73 -13.77
N LEU A 611 -26.99 -3.98 -13.93
CA LEU A 611 -26.13 -4.17 -15.09
C LEU A 611 -25.34 -5.48 -14.96
N GLU A 612 -25.17 -6.15 -16.05
CA GLU A 612 -24.26 -7.29 -16.16
C GLU A 612 -22.80 -6.80 -16.05
N PRO A 613 -21.91 -7.66 -15.52
CA PRO A 613 -20.47 -7.35 -15.47
C PRO A 613 -19.92 -6.95 -16.83
N GLN A 614 -19.15 -5.87 -16.87
CA GLN A 614 -18.57 -5.29 -18.09
C GLN A 614 -17.11 -5.73 -18.24
N ASP A 615 -16.68 -6.03 -19.46
CA ASP A 615 -15.27 -6.36 -19.72
C ASP A 615 -14.45 -5.06 -19.84
N THR A 616 -14.12 -4.47 -18.69
CA THR A 616 -13.24 -3.29 -18.60
C THR A 616 -12.06 -3.53 -17.68
N GLN A 617 -10.90 -3.03 -18.09
CA GLN A 617 -9.66 -3.03 -17.29
C GLN A 617 -9.49 -1.72 -16.51
N ASP A 618 -10.13 -0.64 -16.95
CA ASP A 618 -10.04 0.68 -16.33
C ASP A 618 -11.42 1.14 -15.83
N PRO A 619 -11.71 0.94 -14.54
CA PRO A 619 -12.98 1.37 -13.97
C PRO A 619 -13.14 2.90 -13.93
N ILE A 620 -12.05 3.67 -13.83
CA ILE A 620 -12.07 5.12 -13.77
C ILE A 620 -12.54 5.68 -15.13
N GLN A 621 -11.93 5.17 -16.20
CA GLN A 621 -12.32 5.58 -17.56
C GLN A 621 -13.76 5.17 -17.86
N TRP A 622 -14.19 3.97 -17.46
CA TRP A 622 -15.56 3.51 -17.64
C TRP A 622 -16.57 4.44 -16.96
N TRP A 623 -16.35 4.84 -15.71
CA TRP A 623 -17.22 5.75 -14.98
C TRP A 623 -17.24 7.15 -15.59
N ARG A 624 -16.12 7.61 -16.12
CA ARG A 624 -16.05 8.90 -16.83
C ARG A 624 -16.93 8.88 -18.08
N GLU A 625 -16.91 7.80 -18.86
CA GLU A 625 -17.73 7.64 -20.06
C GLU A 625 -19.22 7.52 -19.74
N HIS A 626 -19.56 7.01 -18.57
CA HIS A 626 -20.95 6.81 -18.13
C HIS A 626 -21.50 7.92 -17.23
N THR A 627 -20.79 9.05 -17.08
CA THR A 627 -21.20 10.18 -16.24
C THR A 627 -22.56 10.74 -16.65
N SER A 628 -22.89 10.75 -17.95
CA SER A 628 -24.21 11.22 -18.44
C SER A 628 -25.37 10.31 -18.00
N SER A 629 -25.12 9.00 -17.85
CA SER A 629 -26.12 8.00 -17.44
C SER A 629 -26.28 7.89 -15.94
N PHE A 630 -25.18 8.15 -15.20
CA PHE A 630 -25.07 8.00 -13.74
C PHE A 630 -24.30 9.19 -13.12
N PRO A 631 -24.80 10.43 -13.20
CA PRO A 631 -24.02 11.61 -12.80
C PRO A 631 -23.56 11.59 -11.34
N SER A 632 -24.45 11.32 -10.38
CA SER A 632 -24.12 11.27 -8.97
C SER A 632 -23.34 10.00 -8.59
N LEU A 633 -23.70 8.88 -9.21
CA LEU A 633 -23.02 7.60 -8.93
C LEU A 633 -21.59 7.57 -9.52
N SER A 634 -21.36 8.24 -10.67
CA SER A 634 -20.02 8.40 -11.22
C SER A 634 -19.11 9.22 -10.31
N SER A 635 -19.62 10.32 -9.73
CA SER A 635 -18.87 11.09 -8.72
C SER A 635 -18.49 10.21 -7.53
N PHE A 636 -19.45 9.44 -7.00
CA PHE A 636 -19.18 8.51 -5.90
C PHE A 636 -18.17 7.44 -6.27
N ALA A 637 -18.31 6.83 -7.44
CA ALA A 637 -17.40 5.78 -7.90
C ALA A 637 -15.97 6.31 -8.08
N LEU A 638 -15.80 7.47 -8.69
CA LEU A 638 -14.50 8.11 -8.86
C LEU A 638 -13.86 8.42 -7.50
N ASP A 639 -14.63 8.93 -6.53
CA ASP A 639 -14.14 9.13 -5.16
C ASP A 639 -13.65 7.82 -4.54
N VAL A 640 -14.41 6.74 -4.65
CA VAL A 640 -14.01 5.44 -4.11
C VAL A 640 -12.73 4.91 -4.77
N PHE A 641 -12.59 5.10 -6.09
CA PHE A 641 -11.40 4.66 -6.83
C PHE A 641 -10.17 5.55 -6.61
N ALA A 642 -10.35 6.76 -6.08
CA ALA A 642 -9.24 7.62 -5.68
C ALA A 642 -8.61 7.22 -4.33
N ILE A 643 -9.29 6.39 -3.52
CA ILE A 643 -8.80 5.96 -2.20
C ILE A 643 -7.65 4.96 -2.38
N PRO A 644 -6.46 5.21 -1.81
CA PRO A 644 -5.36 4.26 -1.88
C PRO A 644 -5.57 3.06 -0.95
N ALA A 645 -5.07 1.90 -1.34
CA ALA A 645 -5.08 0.69 -0.50
C ALA A 645 -4.15 0.80 0.72
N MET A 646 -3.09 1.58 0.60
CA MET A 646 -2.00 1.68 1.58
C MET A 646 -1.50 3.11 1.75
N ALA A 647 -0.86 3.39 2.89
CA ALA A 647 -0.06 4.59 3.13
C ALA A 647 1.41 4.43 2.66
N SER A 648 1.68 3.59 1.67
CA SER A 648 3.03 3.25 1.20
C SER A 648 3.80 4.43 0.61
N ASP A 649 3.10 5.48 0.13
CA ASP A 649 3.73 6.73 -0.32
C ASP A 649 4.48 7.42 0.82
N CYS A 650 3.93 7.42 2.04
CA CYS A 650 4.59 7.94 3.23
C CYS A 650 5.87 7.18 3.53
N GLU A 651 5.85 5.84 3.49
CA GLU A 651 7.04 5.01 3.75
C GLU A 651 8.13 5.22 2.68
N ARG A 652 7.75 5.33 1.39
CA ARG A 652 8.68 5.67 0.31
C ARG A 652 9.30 7.05 0.55
N GLN A 653 8.50 8.00 0.98
CA GLN A 653 8.96 9.36 1.29
C GLN A 653 9.95 9.38 2.45
N PHE A 654 9.72 8.60 3.50
CA PHE A 654 10.68 8.46 4.62
C PHE A 654 12.00 7.85 4.16
N SER A 655 11.97 6.87 3.28
CA SER A 655 13.17 6.29 2.69
C SER A 655 13.97 7.33 1.89
N LEU A 656 13.31 8.17 1.11
CA LEU A 656 13.94 9.29 0.39
C LEU A 656 14.46 10.36 1.34
N ALA A 657 13.69 10.73 2.36
CA ALA A 657 14.11 11.69 3.38
C ALA A 657 15.33 11.20 4.17
N LYS A 658 15.43 9.90 4.45
CA LYS A 658 16.61 9.28 5.08
C LYS A 658 17.86 9.44 4.20
N LEU A 659 17.75 9.29 2.88
CA LEU A 659 18.86 9.52 1.94
C LEU A 659 19.28 11.00 1.91
N THR A 660 18.33 11.92 2.05
CA THR A 660 18.63 13.36 2.13
C THR A 660 19.31 13.75 3.44
N LEU A 661 18.94 13.10 4.57
CA LEU A 661 19.52 13.32 5.90
C LEU A 661 20.79 12.50 6.14
N THR A 662 21.79 12.66 5.27
CA THR A 662 23.13 12.07 5.48
C THR A 662 23.81 12.65 6.74
N SER A 663 24.90 12.01 7.19
CA SER A 663 25.69 12.48 8.34
C SER A 663 26.11 13.96 8.19
N GLN A 664 26.34 14.45 6.97
CA GLN A 664 26.69 15.83 6.67
C GLN A 664 25.50 16.79 6.69
N ARG A 665 24.28 16.29 6.68
CA ARG A 665 23.03 17.06 6.60
C ARG A 665 22.11 16.91 7.82
N LEU A 666 22.58 16.28 8.90
CA LEU A 666 21.79 16.08 10.13
C LEU A 666 21.37 17.39 10.79
N SER A 667 22.06 18.51 10.50
CA SER A 667 21.70 19.86 10.97
C SER A 667 20.57 20.53 10.15
N MET A 668 20.08 19.89 9.10
CA MET A 668 18.96 20.41 8.29
C MET A 668 17.71 20.55 9.16
N SER A 669 17.07 21.74 9.11
CA SER A 669 15.80 21.95 9.82
C SER A 669 14.67 21.12 9.19
N ALA A 670 13.65 20.79 9.99
CA ALA A 670 12.48 20.07 9.50
C ALA A 670 11.77 20.81 8.35
N ASP A 671 11.66 22.13 8.44
CA ASP A 671 11.05 22.97 7.40
C ASP A 671 11.83 22.93 6.08
N THR A 672 13.16 22.92 6.15
CA THR A 672 14.00 22.80 4.95
C THR A 672 13.85 21.41 4.34
N LEU A 673 13.81 20.37 5.16
CA LEU A 673 13.56 19.01 4.72
C LEU A 673 12.18 18.87 4.04
N GLU A 674 11.12 19.44 4.63
CA GLU A 674 9.78 19.47 4.03
C GLU A 674 9.81 20.11 2.65
N ARG A 675 10.40 21.30 2.50
CA ARG A 675 10.48 22.01 1.22
C ARG A 675 11.24 21.21 0.15
N VAL A 676 12.38 20.64 0.51
CA VAL A 676 13.19 19.79 -0.39
C VAL A 676 12.38 18.58 -0.84
N GLN A 677 11.76 17.87 0.10
CA GLN A 677 11.04 16.65 -0.18
C GLN A 677 9.74 16.90 -0.97
N CYS A 678 9.00 17.95 -0.65
CA CYS A 678 7.81 18.35 -1.40
C CYS A 678 8.16 18.71 -2.86
N LEU A 679 9.15 19.57 -3.10
CA LEU A 679 9.58 19.91 -4.46
C LEU A 679 10.07 18.68 -5.22
N LYS A 680 10.88 17.83 -4.58
CA LYS A 680 11.35 16.56 -5.17
C LYS A 680 10.18 15.65 -5.59
N ASN A 681 9.17 15.51 -4.73
CA ASN A 681 7.97 14.74 -5.02
C ASN A 681 7.18 15.35 -6.18
N TRP A 682 6.89 16.66 -6.14
CA TRP A 682 6.07 17.32 -7.16
C TRP A 682 6.73 17.32 -8.56
N VAL A 683 8.05 17.45 -8.63
CA VAL A 683 8.80 17.36 -9.89
C VAL A 683 8.78 15.94 -10.43
N ARG A 684 9.09 14.95 -9.62
CA ARG A 684 9.15 13.53 -10.01
C ARG A 684 7.81 12.97 -10.48
N HIS A 685 6.71 13.42 -9.88
CA HIS A 685 5.36 12.99 -10.24
C HIS A 685 4.64 13.96 -11.20
N GLY A 686 5.39 14.82 -11.89
CA GLY A 686 4.87 15.68 -12.95
C GLY A 686 3.92 16.80 -12.52
N GLY A 687 3.76 17.04 -11.20
CA GLY A 687 2.92 18.11 -10.69
C GLY A 687 3.45 19.49 -11.01
N VAL A 688 4.78 19.65 -11.09
CA VAL A 688 5.43 20.91 -11.45
C VAL A 688 6.63 20.69 -12.37
N LYS A 689 6.94 21.73 -13.18
CA LYS A 689 8.15 21.78 -14.00
C LYS A 689 9.05 22.91 -13.51
N LEU A 690 10.37 22.71 -13.59
CA LEU A 690 11.38 23.70 -13.23
C LEU A 690 12.12 24.19 -14.49
N GLY A 691 12.56 25.43 -14.48
CA GLY A 691 13.43 25.99 -15.52
C GLY A 691 12.78 26.22 -16.87
N ASN A 692 11.45 26.37 -16.97
CA ASN A 692 10.77 26.69 -18.23
C ASN A 692 11.17 28.07 -18.72
N TRP A 693 11.87 28.14 -19.86
CA TRP A 693 12.18 29.37 -20.56
C TRP A 693 11.71 29.27 -22.04
N PRO A 694 11.05 30.31 -22.59
CA PRO A 694 10.51 30.29 -23.96
C PRO A 694 11.55 30.24 -25.08
N GLY A 695 12.74 29.76 -24.84
CA GLY A 695 13.83 29.66 -25.80
C GLY A 695 14.68 28.40 -25.60
N SER A 696 14.19 27.42 -24.86
CA SER A 696 14.83 26.11 -24.68
C SER A 696 14.13 25.05 -25.53
#